data_2a99fceccda5ca09506fc3078916fdc2
#
_entry.id   2a99fceccda5ca09506fc3078916fdc2
#
_cell.length_a   1.000
_cell.length_b   1.000
_cell.length_c   1.000
_cell.angle_alpha   90.00
_cell.angle_beta   90.00
_cell.angle_gamma   90.00
#
_symmetry.space_group_name_H-M   'P 1'
#
loop_
_entity.id
_entity.type
_entity.pdbx_description
1 polymer ?
#
loop_
_entity_poly.entity_id
_entity_poly.type
_entity_poly.pdbx_seq_one_letter_code
_entity_poly.pdbx_strand_id
1 'polypeptide(L)'
;MFRPQHFLLATALLSALSAAAQSPDTTQTIKNQQLQPVEVRSLRASSNAPFAKTEIAGKQLQQNNLGTDLPFLLQFTPSAVVTSDAGAGVGYTGLRIRGTDGTRINVTLNGIPVNDAESQGAFFVDLPDLASSASSIQIQRGVGTSTNGAGSFGGSISVSNLEQMKNAGAEGSFSVGSFNTQKYTVRAGTGLLQNGWQFDVRLSKISSDGYIQRSASDLSSLQLLAKWNVSESSTLRFMLLTGKEKTGQAWNGVPQDSLQTNRTYNELGLKSDGTYYNDQSDNYQQDYYQLFFDHKFSNHLTGNIAAFLTRGKGYYQEYKTGASFSDYGLPAFISGIDTLTSTDLIRQLWLDNYYYGSVFSLLYEKNKTQVSFGGGYTRYDGRHYGFVKWAEYNVPNDYQWYLLDAHKQDLNVYLKGQQQFANLILFADLQWRNVHHDINGFRDNPALTPSVTYNFFNPKIGLTYLLKESNLEKQKVYASFAVANKEPNRDDFEAAINALPKAERLYDVEAGYDIHKIKWSAGVNFYYMDYKDQLVVTGKINDVGAYTRTNVPQSYRAGVELMAGAKPFSWLAVNANATVSENKIKGFTEYIDKSDDTLSYPQETKSYGSTDIAFSPNVTGAVGITISPFRRLSHGQTVSFEILNKYVGKQYLDNTSNDNRAIDPYDLTDVRIHYSLNLKPFKEVSATLALNNVFNKMYSSNGYTFSYIYDNTLTTQNYYFPQAGFNWLLGLNLKW
;
A
#
# COMPACT_ATOMS: atom_id res chain seq x y z
N MET A 1 17.37 1.10 27.62
CA MET A 1 17.18 1.03 29.08
C MET A 1 15.76 1.47 29.39
N PHE A 2 14.81 0.55 29.54
CA PHE A 2 13.39 0.85 29.78
C PHE A 2 13.21 1.47 31.16
N ARG A 3 12.56 2.63 31.24
CA ARG A 3 12.17 3.21 32.53
C ARG A 3 10.97 2.43 33.08
N PRO A 4 10.99 1.96 34.34
CA PRO A 4 9.94 1.11 34.92
C PRO A 4 8.56 1.78 35.07
N GLN A 5 8.46 3.08 34.80
CA GLN A 5 7.21 3.85 34.91
C GLN A 5 6.14 3.49 33.86
N HIS A 6 6.53 2.93 32.72
CA HIS A 6 5.58 2.56 31.65
C HIS A 6 4.92 1.18 31.86
N PHE A 7 5.57 0.32 32.67
CA PHE A 7 5.02 -0.97 33.05
C PHE A 7 3.91 -0.86 34.11
N LEU A 8 4.00 0.13 34.99
CA LEU A 8 3.00 0.41 36.03
C LEU A 8 1.70 1.00 35.49
N LEU A 9 1.74 1.76 34.40
CA LEU A 9 0.53 2.29 33.73
C LEU A 9 -0.26 1.19 33.01
N ALA A 10 0.44 0.26 32.37
CA ALA A 10 -0.20 -0.87 31.68
C ALA A 10 -0.86 -1.86 32.67
N THR A 11 -0.23 -2.10 33.83
CA THR A 11 -0.79 -2.93 34.88
C THR A 11 -1.97 -2.26 35.62
N ALA A 12 -1.94 -0.94 35.79
CA ALA A 12 -3.05 -0.18 36.39
C ALA A 12 -4.28 -0.13 35.45
N LEU A 13 -4.12 -0.04 34.13
CA LEU A 13 -5.22 -0.13 33.16
C LEU A 13 -5.81 -1.54 33.11
N LEU A 14 -5.00 -2.60 33.21
CA LEU A 14 -5.44 -3.98 33.24
C LEU A 14 -6.21 -4.34 34.53
N SER A 15 -5.83 -3.74 35.68
CA SER A 15 -6.55 -3.97 36.95
C SER A 15 -7.86 -3.19 37.05
N ALA A 16 -7.97 -2.01 36.39
CA ALA A 16 -9.23 -1.27 36.33
C ALA A 16 -10.30 -1.94 35.45
N LEU A 17 -9.89 -2.68 34.43
CA LEU A 17 -10.81 -3.45 33.56
C LEU A 17 -11.34 -4.73 34.22
N SER A 18 -10.60 -5.32 35.18
CA SER A 18 -11.04 -6.52 35.90
C SER A 18 -12.13 -6.24 36.95
N ALA A 19 -12.25 -5.00 37.43
CA ALA A 19 -13.24 -4.62 38.43
C ALA A 19 -14.66 -4.40 37.85
N ALA A 20 -14.77 -4.27 36.51
CA ALA A 20 -16.06 -4.03 35.83
C ALA A 20 -16.72 -5.32 35.30
N ALA A 21 -16.11 -6.49 35.51
CA ALA A 21 -16.55 -7.77 34.91
C ALA A 21 -17.42 -8.65 35.80
N GLN A 22 -17.95 -8.13 36.88
CA GLN A 22 -18.92 -8.87 37.71
C GLN A 22 -20.36 -8.33 37.52
N SER A 23 -21.18 -9.00 36.73
CA SER A 23 -22.62 -8.82 36.72
C SER A 23 -23.34 -10.15 36.56
N PRO A 24 -24.53 -10.26 37.18
CA PRO A 24 -25.26 -11.51 37.27
C PRO A 24 -25.99 -11.87 35.98
N ASP A 25 -26.07 -13.16 35.79
CA ASP A 25 -26.79 -13.88 34.76
C ASP A 25 -28.27 -13.51 34.71
N THR A 26 -28.72 -12.95 33.56
CA THR A 26 -30.13 -12.94 33.20
C THR A 26 -30.29 -13.16 31.71
N THR A 27 -30.68 -14.37 31.38
CA THR A 27 -31.05 -14.86 30.04
C THR A 27 -32.16 -14.01 29.41
N GLN A 28 -31.77 -13.16 28.45
CA GLN A 28 -32.61 -12.83 27.31
C GLN A 28 -31.79 -13.02 26.05
N THR A 29 -32.10 -14.08 25.32
CA THR A 29 -31.57 -14.35 23.99
C THR A 29 -32.10 -13.32 22.99
N ILE A 30 -31.46 -12.16 22.92
CA ILE A 30 -31.59 -11.28 21.76
C ILE A 30 -30.81 -11.98 20.63
N LYS A 31 -31.53 -12.44 19.61
CA LYS A 31 -30.91 -12.88 18.35
C LYS A 31 -30.24 -11.65 17.68
N ASN A 32 -29.05 -11.32 18.11
CA ASN A 32 -28.20 -10.36 17.41
C ASN A 32 -27.73 -11.01 16.11
N GLN A 33 -28.50 -10.92 15.04
CA GLN A 33 -27.96 -10.98 13.69
C GLN A 33 -27.09 -9.73 13.53
N GLN A 34 -25.80 -9.87 13.79
CA GLN A 34 -24.83 -8.85 13.40
C GLN A 34 -24.84 -8.75 11.87
N LEU A 35 -25.60 -7.79 11.35
CA LEU A 35 -25.53 -7.41 9.94
C LEU A 35 -24.08 -7.00 9.67
N GLN A 36 -23.50 -7.50 8.59
CA GLN A 36 -22.21 -6.93 8.12
C GLN A 36 -22.39 -5.43 7.96
N PRO A 37 -21.40 -4.60 8.34
CA PRO A 37 -21.49 -3.16 8.19
C PRO A 37 -21.96 -2.78 6.78
N VAL A 38 -22.85 -1.81 6.66
CA VAL A 38 -23.41 -1.34 5.37
C VAL A 38 -22.29 -0.95 4.42
N GLU A 39 -21.22 -0.37 4.95
CA GLU A 39 -20.00 -0.03 4.26
C GLU A 39 -19.40 -1.20 3.45
N VAL A 40 -19.21 -2.38 4.07
CA VAL A 40 -18.64 -3.55 3.37
C VAL A 40 -19.54 -4.02 2.24
N ARG A 41 -20.86 -3.90 2.37
CA ARG A 41 -21.81 -4.32 1.33
C ARG A 41 -21.91 -3.34 0.17
N SER A 42 -21.90 -2.03 0.45
CA SER A 42 -22.06 -1.01 -0.58
C SER A 42 -20.78 -0.75 -1.37
N LEU A 43 -19.62 -0.83 -0.70
CA LEU A 43 -18.33 -0.42 -1.27
C LEU A 43 -17.61 -1.57 -1.98
N ARG A 44 -17.66 -2.79 -1.45
CA ARG A 44 -16.94 -3.93 -2.03
C ARG A 44 -17.67 -4.59 -3.19
N ALA A 45 -16.88 -5.22 -4.05
CA ALA A 45 -17.42 -6.04 -5.11
C ALA A 45 -18.09 -7.30 -4.54
N SER A 46 -19.32 -7.58 -4.99
CA SER A 46 -20.06 -8.80 -4.60
C SER A 46 -19.34 -10.06 -5.10
N SER A 47 -19.69 -11.23 -4.55
CA SER A 47 -19.13 -12.53 -5.00
C SER A 47 -19.34 -12.77 -6.49
N ASN A 48 -20.44 -12.26 -7.04
CA ASN A 48 -20.83 -12.44 -8.43
C ASN A 48 -20.42 -11.27 -9.36
N ALA A 49 -19.63 -10.31 -8.86
CA ALA A 49 -19.12 -9.21 -9.69
C ALA A 49 -18.27 -9.75 -10.86
N PRO A 50 -18.36 -9.11 -12.06
CA PRO A 50 -17.76 -9.61 -13.29
C PRO A 50 -16.30 -9.16 -13.48
N PHE A 51 -15.46 -9.25 -12.44
CA PHE A 51 -14.03 -8.91 -12.51
C PHE A 51 -13.21 -9.66 -11.48
N ALA A 52 -11.87 -9.67 -11.72
CA ALA A 52 -10.92 -10.41 -10.93
C ALA A 52 -10.72 -9.78 -9.54
N LYS A 53 -10.88 -10.59 -8.49
CA LYS A 53 -10.69 -10.15 -7.10
C LYS A 53 -10.13 -11.25 -6.21
N THR A 54 -9.55 -10.83 -5.10
CA THR A 54 -9.06 -11.70 -4.02
C THR A 54 -9.54 -11.14 -2.68
N GLU A 55 -10.02 -12.00 -1.80
CA GLU A 55 -10.40 -11.64 -0.44
C GLU A 55 -9.49 -12.35 0.55
N ILE A 56 -8.97 -11.60 1.53
CA ILE A 56 -8.11 -12.11 2.59
C ILE A 56 -8.79 -11.82 3.92
N ALA A 57 -9.05 -12.88 4.69
CA ALA A 57 -9.70 -12.76 5.99
C ALA A 57 -8.71 -12.22 7.05
N GLY A 58 -9.21 -11.41 7.99
CA GLY A 58 -8.40 -10.84 9.07
C GLY A 58 -7.67 -11.88 9.91
N LYS A 59 -8.28 -13.04 10.16
CA LYS A 59 -7.62 -14.13 10.89
C LYS A 59 -6.33 -14.59 10.19
N GLN A 60 -6.33 -14.71 8.85
CA GLN A 60 -5.16 -15.10 8.07
C GLN A 60 -4.09 -14.01 8.13
N LEU A 61 -4.49 -12.74 8.05
CA LEU A 61 -3.57 -11.60 8.18
C LEU A 61 -2.91 -11.60 9.56
N GLN A 62 -3.69 -11.72 10.63
CA GLN A 62 -3.18 -11.70 12.02
C GLN A 62 -2.24 -12.85 12.32
N GLN A 63 -2.51 -14.06 11.82
CA GLN A 63 -1.64 -15.25 12.02
C GLN A 63 -0.27 -15.06 11.39
N ASN A 64 -0.19 -14.36 10.27
CA ASN A 64 1.04 -14.14 9.49
C ASN A 64 1.72 -12.79 9.79
N ASN A 65 1.10 -11.93 10.60
CA ASN A 65 1.61 -10.61 10.92
C ASN A 65 2.65 -10.66 12.05
N LEU A 66 3.91 -10.89 11.69
CA LEU A 66 5.05 -10.95 12.60
C LEU A 66 5.88 -9.65 12.66
N GLY A 67 5.38 -8.57 12.05
CA GLY A 67 6.02 -7.24 12.06
C GLY A 67 6.42 -6.71 10.69
N THR A 68 6.24 -7.48 9.62
CA THR A 68 6.40 -6.97 8.26
C THR A 68 5.18 -6.14 7.85
N ASP A 69 5.40 -5.18 6.95
CA ASP A 69 4.36 -4.29 6.45
C ASP A 69 3.33 -5.02 5.58
N LEU A 70 2.16 -4.38 5.42
CA LEU A 70 1.03 -4.98 4.72
C LEU A 70 1.36 -5.52 3.33
N PRO A 71 2.16 -4.88 2.44
CA PRO A 71 2.51 -5.43 1.13
C PRO A 71 3.07 -6.85 1.19
N PHE A 72 3.93 -7.16 2.17
CA PHE A 72 4.51 -8.49 2.33
C PHE A 72 3.49 -9.56 2.72
N LEU A 73 2.42 -9.19 3.43
CA LEU A 73 1.31 -10.11 3.72
C LEU A 73 0.42 -10.37 2.49
N LEU A 74 0.50 -9.51 1.46
CA LEU A 74 -0.26 -9.61 0.21
C LEU A 74 0.55 -10.22 -0.95
N GLN A 75 1.83 -10.54 -0.76
CA GLN A 75 2.76 -10.96 -1.83
C GLN A 75 2.33 -12.20 -2.61
N PHE A 76 1.52 -13.09 -2.01
CA PHE A 76 1.02 -14.31 -2.67
C PHE A 76 -0.27 -14.09 -3.47
N THR A 77 -0.77 -12.85 -3.55
CA THR A 77 -1.87 -12.47 -4.45
C THR A 77 -1.44 -12.64 -5.92
N PRO A 78 -2.33 -13.10 -6.82
CA PRO A 78 -2.00 -13.17 -8.25
C PRO A 78 -1.47 -11.85 -8.80
N SER A 79 -0.47 -11.90 -9.66
CA SER A 79 0.18 -10.75 -10.32
C SER A 79 0.83 -9.73 -9.37
N ALA A 80 0.97 -10.03 -8.09
CA ALA A 80 1.57 -9.12 -7.10
C ALA A 80 3.10 -9.25 -7.06
N VAL A 81 3.81 -8.12 -7.00
CA VAL A 81 5.24 -7.99 -6.74
C VAL A 81 5.44 -7.00 -5.62
N VAL A 82 6.20 -7.35 -4.58
CA VAL A 82 6.46 -6.50 -3.42
C VAL A 82 7.90 -6.00 -3.41
N THR A 83 8.11 -4.82 -2.84
CA THR A 83 9.42 -4.18 -2.73
C THR A 83 9.64 -3.69 -1.29
N SER A 84 10.92 -3.59 -0.89
CA SER A 84 11.33 -2.97 0.37
C SER A 84 12.66 -2.26 0.16
N ASP A 85 12.75 -1.01 0.55
CA ASP A 85 13.97 -0.22 0.42
C ASP A 85 15.00 -0.66 1.47
N ALA A 86 14.54 -0.91 2.70
CA ALA A 86 15.36 -1.47 3.78
C ALA A 86 15.66 -2.98 3.61
N GLY A 87 15.06 -3.66 2.62
CA GLY A 87 15.32 -5.04 2.26
C GLY A 87 14.82 -6.11 3.23
N ALA A 88 14.16 -5.75 4.33
CA ALA A 88 13.67 -6.66 5.38
C ALA A 88 12.14 -6.67 5.54
N GLY A 89 11.41 -5.92 4.71
CA GLY A 89 9.95 -5.85 4.72
C GLY A 89 9.36 -4.98 5.83
N VAL A 90 10.14 -4.12 6.45
CA VAL A 90 9.73 -3.11 7.45
C VAL A 90 10.20 -1.74 6.98
N GLY A 91 9.37 -0.72 7.11
CA GLY A 91 9.66 0.65 6.69
C GLY A 91 9.07 1.00 5.33
N TYR A 92 9.84 1.53 4.40
CA TYR A 92 9.37 1.83 3.05
C TYR A 92 9.19 0.56 2.23
N THR A 93 7.94 0.20 2.01
CA THR A 93 7.53 -1.00 1.27
C THR A 93 6.50 -0.66 0.20
N GLY A 94 6.54 -1.38 -0.91
CA GLY A 94 5.66 -1.16 -2.05
C GLY A 94 5.02 -2.43 -2.58
N LEU A 95 3.97 -2.24 -3.38
CA LEU A 95 3.24 -3.31 -4.06
C LEU A 95 2.92 -2.89 -5.50
N ARG A 96 3.19 -3.79 -6.45
CA ARG A 96 2.74 -3.70 -7.84
C ARG A 96 1.73 -4.81 -8.13
N ILE A 97 0.72 -4.53 -8.92
CA ILE A 97 -0.30 -5.50 -9.37
C ILE A 97 -0.39 -5.43 -10.89
N ARG A 98 -0.24 -6.55 -11.59
CA ARG A 98 -0.15 -6.61 -13.08
C ARG A 98 0.90 -5.64 -13.64
N GLY A 99 1.99 -5.39 -12.91
CA GLY A 99 3.02 -4.43 -13.27
C GLY A 99 2.63 -2.94 -13.13
N THR A 100 1.44 -2.62 -12.63
CA THR A 100 1.07 -1.24 -12.28
C THR A 100 1.65 -0.85 -10.93
N ASP A 101 2.21 0.33 -10.81
CA ASP A 101 2.86 0.83 -9.60
C ASP A 101 1.87 1.31 -8.53
N GLY A 102 2.38 1.59 -7.33
CA GLY A 102 1.57 2.01 -6.18
C GLY A 102 0.75 3.28 -6.40
N THR A 103 1.18 4.18 -7.29
CA THR A 103 0.43 5.42 -7.59
C THR A 103 -0.83 5.14 -8.42
N ARG A 104 -0.95 3.96 -9.01
CA ARG A 104 -2.10 3.48 -9.80
C ARG A 104 -2.93 2.42 -9.07
N ILE A 105 -2.56 2.13 -7.83
CA ILE A 105 -3.31 1.24 -6.93
C ILE A 105 -4.00 2.10 -5.88
N ASN A 106 -5.33 2.14 -5.94
CA ASN A 106 -6.10 2.89 -4.96
C ASN A 106 -6.26 2.07 -3.68
N VAL A 107 -5.86 2.63 -2.56
CA VAL A 107 -6.01 2.00 -1.23
C VAL A 107 -7.07 2.75 -0.44
N THR A 108 -8.02 2.01 0.13
CA THR A 108 -9.04 2.58 1.00
C THR A 108 -9.04 1.91 2.36
N LEU A 109 -9.22 2.71 3.39
CA LEU A 109 -9.46 2.27 4.75
C LEU A 109 -10.91 2.57 5.11
N ASN A 110 -11.75 1.51 5.23
CA ASN A 110 -13.20 1.64 5.47
C ASN A 110 -13.93 2.44 4.37
N GLY A 111 -13.45 2.38 3.12
CA GLY A 111 -14.01 3.12 1.99
C GLY A 111 -13.52 4.55 1.83
N ILE A 112 -12.68 5.04 2.74
CA ILE A 112 -12.05 6.35 2.68
C ILE A 112 -10.67 6.19 2.05
N PRO A 113 -10.31 6.99 1.00
CA PRO A 113 -8.99 6.93 0.38
C PRO A 113 -7.87 7.25 1.38
N VAL A 114 -6.77 6.49 1.31
CA VAL A 114 -5.55 6.72 2.11
C VAL A 114 -4.33 7.06 1.26
N ASN A 115 -4.45 6.99 -0.07
CA ASN A 115 -3.40 7.50 -0.94
C ASN A 115 -3.22 9.00 -0.71
N ASP A 116 -1.98 9.44 -0.63
CA ASP A 116 -1.65 10.87 -0.60
C ASP A 116 -2.21 11.57 -1.84
N ALA A 117 -2.74 12.77 -1.67
CA ALA A 117 -3.45 13.44 -2.76
C ALA A 117 -2.52 14.00 -3.85
N GLU A 118 -1.28 14.39 -3.50
CA GLU A 118 -0.30 14.93 -4.44
C GLU A 118 0.52 13.84 -5.12
N SER A 119 1.18 12.96 -4.36
CA SER A 119 2.01 11.86 -4.89
C SER A 119 1.20 10.69 -5.42
N GLN A 120 -0.05 10.55 -4.95
CA GLN A 120 -0.98 9.44 -5.24
C GLN A 120 -0.49 8.06 -4.77
N GLY A 121 0.60 8.00 -4.00
CA GLY A 121 1.09 6.80 -3.36
C GLY A 121 0.34 6.47 -2.06
N ALA A 122 0.32 5.20 -1.68
CA ALA A 122 -0.08 4.77 -0.34
C ALA A 122 1.19 4.35 0.42
N PHE A 123 1.55 5.10 1.43
CA PHE A 123 2.72 4.83 2.27
C PHE A 123 2.31 3.93 3.44
N PHE A 124 2.65 2.64 3.34
CA PHE A 124 2.28 1.66 4.37
C PHE A 124 3.06 1.85 5.67
N VAL A 125 4.19 2.52 5.60
CA VAL A 125 4.99 2.93 6.77
C VAL A 125 4.20 3.87 7.70
N ASP A 126 3.30 4.70 7.16
CA ASP A 126 2.39 5.58 7.91
C ASP A 126 1.18 4.86 8.54
N LEU A 127 1.04 3.57 8.25
CA LEU A 127 -0.03 2.68 8.74
C LEU A 127 0.56 1.50 9.53
N PRO A 128 1.41 1.74 10.55
CA PRO A 128 2.13 0.66 11.24
C PRO A 128 1.18 -0.35 11.84
N ASP A 129 1.47 -1.64 11.59
CA ASP A 129 0.70 -2.76 12.13
C ASP A 129 -0.80 -2.74 11.76
N LEU A 130 -1.16 -2.16 10.61
CA LEU A 130 -2.55 -2.13 10.14
C LEU A 130 -3.17 -3.54 10.10
N ALA A 131 -2.39 -4.56 9.75
CA ALA A 131 -2.82 -5.94 9.65
C ALA A 131 -3.36 -6.51 10.98
N SER A 132 -2.87 -6.03 12.14
CA SER A 132 -3.40 -6.43 13.46
C SER A 132 -4.84 -5.98 13.71
N SER A 133 -5.30 -4.95 13.00
CA SER A 133 -6.68 -4.42 13.11
C SER A 133 -7.54 -4.78 11.93
N ALA A 134 -6.97 -5.19 10.81
CA ALA A 134 -7.72 -5.51 9.61
C ALA A 134 -8.64 -6.71 9.85
N SER A 135 -9.94 -6.52 9.65
CA SER A 135 -10.94 -7.58 9.68
C SER A 135 -11.03 -8.34 8.36
N SER A 136 -10.72 -7.65 7.26
CA SER A 136 -10.61 -8.25 5.92
C SER A 136 -9.99 -7.27 4.94
N ILE A 137 -9.40 -7.81 3.86
CA ILE A 137 -8.89 -7.05 2.72
C ILE A 137 -9.51 -7.62 1.45
N GLN A 138 -10.03 -6.76 0.57
CA GLN A 138 -10.40 -7.11 -0.78
C GLN A 138 -9.44 -6.42 -1.76
N ILE A 139 -8.82 -7.20 -2.63
CA ILE A 139 -7.96 -6.71 -3.71
C ILE A 139 -8.71 -6.92 -5.02
N GLN A 140 -8.96 -5.86 -5.76
CA GLN A 140 -9.48 -5.93 -7.13
C GLN A 140 -8.34 -5.59 -8.09
N ARG A 141 -8.15 -6.43 -9.10
CA ARG A 141 -7.13 -6.25 -10.13
C ARG A 141 -7.79 -5.60 -11.36
N GLY A 142 -7.08 -4.71 -12.04
CA GLY A 142 -7.67 -3.86 -13.09
C GLY A 142 -8.48 -2.71 -12.52
N VAL A 143 -9.41 -2.16 -13.31
CA VAL A 143 -10.15 -0.94 -12.96
C VAL A 143 -11.05 -1.12 -11.73
N GLY A 144 -11.68 -2.26 -11.55
CA GLY A 144 -12.56 -2.52 -10.41
C GLY A 144 -13.83 -1.65 -10.38
N THR A 145 -14.48 -1.56 -9.22
CA THR A 145 -15.72 -0.77 -9.04
C THR A 145 -15.43 0.68 -8.65
N SER A 146 -16.31 1.61 -9.03
CA SER A 146 -16.25 3.03 -8.63
C SER A 146 -16.34 3.26 -7.13
N THR A 147 -16.89 2.31 -6.38
CA THR A 147 -16.98 2.34 -4.92
C THR A 147 -15.65 2.14 -4.21
N ASN A 148 -14.58 1.75 -4.92
CA ASN A 148 -13.24 1.68 -4.36
C ASN A 148 -12.57 3.06 -4.19
N GLY A 149 -13.26 4.13 -4.55
CA GLY A 149 -12.75 5.49 -4.50
C GLY A 149 -12.48 6.09 -5.88
N ALA A 150 -12.23 7.37 -5.86
CA ALA A 150 -12.09 8.16 -7.08
C ALA A 150 -10.86 7.76 -7.93
N GLY A 151 -9.77 7.31 -7.30
CA GLY A 151 -8.50 6.97 -7.94
C GLY A 151 -8.37 5.52 -8.43
N SER A 152 -9.44 4.71 -8.47
CA SER A 152 -9.37 3.32 -8.93
C SER A 152 -8.99 3.25 -10.41
N PHE A 153 -7.81 2.72 -10.73
CA PHE A 153 -7.24 2.70 -12.08
C PHE A 153 -6.62 1.34 -12.44
N GLY A 154 -5.43 1.02 -11.94
CA GLY A 154 -4.74 -0.24 -12.25
C GLY A 154 -5.02 -1.37 -11.26
N GLY A 155 -5.52 -1.03 -10.08
CA GLY A 155 -5.91 -1.96 -9.02
C GLY A 155 -6.49 -1.22 -7.83
N SER A 156 -7.11 -1.95 -6.91
CA SER A 156 -7.56 -1.38 -5.64
C SER A 156 -7.44 -2.36 -4.48
N ILE A 157 -7.12 -1.82 -3.31
CA ILE A 157 -7.01 -2.53 -2.04
C ILE A 157 -7.97 -1.89 -1.05
N SER A 158 -9.02 -2.61 -0.67
CA SER A 158 -10.00 -2.15 0.30
C SER A 158 -9.79 -2.85 1.63
N VAL A 159 -9.33 -2.11 2.63
CA VAL A 159 -9.08 -2.59 4.00
C VAL A 159 -10.26 -2.21 4.88
N SER A 160 -10.81 -3.17 5.62
CA SER A 160 -11.78 -2.91 6.70
C SER A 160 -11.11 -3.17 8.04
N ASN A 161 -11.25 -2.24 8.99
CA ASN A 161 -10.70 -2.35 10.34
C ASN A 161 -11.65 -1.86 11.46
N LEU A 162 -12.94 -1.71 11.16
CA LEU A 162 -13.95 -1.26 12.13
C LEU A 162 -14.55 -2.39 12.97
N GLU A 163 -14.09 -3.63 12.81
CA GLU A 163 -14.60 -4.75 13.60
C GLU A 163 -14.01 -4.72 15.01
N GLN A 164 -14.87 -4.67 15.99
CA GLN A 164 -14.55 -4.64 17.41
C GLN A 164 -14.69 -6.04 18.05
N MET A 165 -14.08 -6.23 19.21
CA MET A 165 -14.22 -7.44 20.00
C MET A 165 -15.67 -7.67 20.40
N LYS A 166 -16.24 -8.84 20.10
CA LYS A 166 -17.64 -9.17 20.42
C LYS A 166 -17.92 -9.19 21.92
N ASN A 167 -16.95 -9.69 22.69
CA ASN A 167 -17.00 -9.79 24.15
C ASN A 167 -15.84 -8.99 24.75
N ALA A 168 -15.98 -8.59 26.00
CA ALA A 168 -14.88 -8.00 26.75
C ALA A 168 -13.67 -8.95 26.75
N GLY A 169 -12.49 -8.40 26.50
CA GLY A 169 -11.27 -9.19 26.40
C GLY A 169 -10.04 -8.37 26.06
N ALA A 170 -8.92 -9.05 26.00
CA ALA A 170 -7.65 -8.47 25.58
C ALA A 170 -6.87 -9.47 24.70
N GLU A 171 -6.02 -8.93 23.86
CA GLU A 171 -5.10 -9.69 23.01
C GLU A 171 -3.70 -9.06 23.10
N GLY A 172 -2.67 -9.91 23.15
CA GLY A 172 -1.27 -9.48 23.06
C GLY A 172 -0.59 -10.24 21.93
N SER A 173 0.18 -9.55 21.11
CA SER A 173 1.00 -10.13 20.03
C SER A 173 2.42 -9.59 20.13
N PHE A 174 3.39 -10.50 20.20
CA PHE A 174 4.80 -10.18 20.33
C PHE A 174 5.59 -10.97 19.30
N SER A 175 6.55 -10.35 18.64
CA SER A 175 7.46 -11.07 17.76
C SER A 175 8.88 -10.52 17.82
N VAL A 176 9.84 -11.40 17.52
CA VAL A 176 11.26 -11.12 17.42
C VAL A 176 11.85 -11.85 16.22
N GLY A 177 12.94 -11.34 15.66
CA GLY A 177 13.63 -12.04 14.58
C GLY A 177 14.87 -11.37 14.04
N SER A 178 15.26 -11.77 12.83
CA SER A 178 16.41 -11.25 12.11
C SER A 178 16.38 -9.73 11.99
N PHE A 179 17.54 -9.11 11.87
CA PHE A 179 17.69 -7.64 11.78
C PHE A 179 17.14 -6.93 13.02
N ASN A 180 17.26 -7.54 14.19
CA ASN A 180 16.71 -7.03 15.45
C ASN A 180 15.23 -6.61 15.35
N THR A 181 14.49 -7.26 14.45
CA THR A 181 13.07 -6.97 14.24
C THR A 181 12.28 -7.36 15.47
N GLN A 182 11.52 -6.41 16.01
CA GLN A 182 10.67 -6.58 17.19
C GLN A 182 9.30 -5.99 16.94
N LYS A 183 8.26 -6.66 17.40
CA LYS A 183 6.89 -6.16 17.37
C LYS A 183 6.22 -6.40 18.72
N TYR A 184 5.51 -5.40 19.19
CA TYR A 184 4.69 -5.45 20.40
C TYR A 184 3.33 -4.83 20.08
N THR A 185 2.26 -5.63 20.23
CA THR A 185 0.89 -5.17 20.01
C THR A 185 0.03 -5.60 21.17
N VAL A 186 -0.75 -4.69 21.71
CA VAL A 186 -1.76 -4.96 22.73
C VAL A 186 -3.08 -4.37 22.26
N ARG A 187 -4.16 -5.16 22.35
CA ARG A 187 -5.52 -4.76 22.03
C ARG A 187 -6.44 -5.13 23.18
N ALA A 188 -7.38 -4.24 23.52
CA ALA A 188 -8.42 -4.48 24.51
C ALA A 188 -9.76 -3.92 24.04
N GLY A 189 -10.84 -4.59 24.39
CA GLY A 189 -12.18 -4.16 24.01
C GLY A 189 -13.21 -4.47 25.09
N THR A 190 -14.24 -3.65 25.16
CA THR A 190 -15.32 -3.79 26.16
C THR A 190 -16.36 -4.84 25.77
N GLY A 191 -16.42 -5.26 24.50
CA GLY A 191 -17.61 -5.87 23.94
C GLY A 191 -18.79 -4.87 23.92
N LEU A 192 -19.98 -5.35 23.58
CA LEU A 192 -21.17 -4.53 23.54
C LEU A 192 -21.70 -4.31 24.97
N LEU A 193 -21.76 -3.04 25.41
CA LEU A 193 -22.30 -2.62 26.70
C LEU A 193 -23.83 -2.48 26.64
N GLN A 194 -24.50 -2.54 27.78
CA GLN A 194 -25.96 -2.47 27.88
C GLN A 194 -26.56 -1.16 27.32
N ASN A 195 -25.80 -0.06 27.38
CA ASN A 195 -26.18 1.25 26.81
C ASN A 195 -25.95 1.39 25.31
N GLY A 196 -25.62 0.30 24.61
CA GLY A 196 -25.37 0.28 23.16
C GLY A 196 -23.99 0.72 22.72
N TRP A 197 -23.11 1.10 23.66
CA TRP A 197 -21.72 1.47 23.36
C TRP A 197 -20.80 0.25 23.26
N GLN A 198 -19.76 0.39 22.47
CA GLN A 198 -18.68 -0.58 22.35
C GLN A 198 -17.38 0.18 22.07
N PHE A 199 -16.29 -0.17 22.78
CA PHE A 199 -14.99 0.46 22.63
C PHE A 199 -13.92 -0.59 22.39
N ASP A 200 -12.90 -0.21 21.63
CA ASP A 200 -11.74 -1.05 21.34
C ASP A 200 -10.51 -0.16 21.22
N VAL A 201 -9.40 -0.56 21.79
CA VAL A 201 -8.12 0.15 21.73
C VAL A 201 -7.02 -0.81 21.35
N ARG A 202 -6.13 -0.37 20.46
CA ARG A 202 -4.90 -1.10 20.09
C ARG A 202 -3.72 -0.15 20.17
N LEU A 203 -2.64 -0.62 20.78
CA LEU A 203 -1.32 0.00 20.77
C LEU A 203 -0.34 -0.94 20.09
N SER A 204 0.52 -0.41 19.24
CA SER A 204 1.53 -1.20 18.54
C SER A 204 2.85 -0.45 18.41
N LYS A 205 3.95 -1.21 18.49
CA LYS A 205 5.32 -0.76 18.26
C LYS A 205 6.01 -1.81 17.41
N ILE A 206 6.69 -1.36 16.34
CA ILE A 206 7.55 -2.18 15.50
C ILE A 206 8.91 -1.48 15.41
N SER A 207 9.99 -2.24 15.49
CA SER A 207 11.35 -1.76 15.21
C SER A 207 12.13 -2.81 14.44
N SER A 208 13.04 -2.37 13.59
CA SER A 208 13.95 -3.23 12.82
C SER A 208 15.20 -2.42 12.46
N ASP A 209 16.38 -3.05 12.45
CA ASP A 209 17.61 -2.41 11.96
C ASP A 209 17.66 -2.35 10.42
N GLY A 210 16.77 -3.12 9.72
CA GLY A 210 16.79 -3.28 8.28
C GLY A 210 17.92 -4.20 7.80
N TYR A 211 17.86 -4.63 6.54
CA TYR A 211 18.94 -5.39 5.90
C TYR A 211 20.01 -4.46 5.31
N ILE A 212 19.60 -3.31 4.78
CA ILE A 212 20.49 -2.29 4.21
C ILE A 212 21.12 -1.49 5.36
N GLN A 213 22.36 -1.08 5.23
CA GLN A 213 23.05 -0.27 6.23
C GLN A 213 22.31 1.04 6.52
N ARG A 214 22.17 1.43 7.79
CA ARG A 214 21.50 2.67 8.25
C ARG A 214 20.04 2.82 7.77
N SER A 215 19.33 1.72 7.58
CA SER A 215 17.92 1.71 7.18
C SER A 215 16.97 1.29 8.30
N ALA A 216 17.36 1.56 9.54
CA ALA A 216 16.56 1.19 10.71
C ALA A 216 15.19 1.87 10.70
N SER A 217 14.17 1.15 11.17
CA SER A 217 12.79 1.63 11.29
C SER A 217 12.33 1.56 12.74
N ASP A 218 11.68 2.62 13.21
CA ASP A 218 11.02 2.73 14.50
C ASP A 218 9.60 3.24 14.29
N LEU A 219 8.61 2.34 14.36
CA LEU A 219 7.24 2.59 13.98
C LEU A 219 6.32 2.40 15.19
N SER A 220 5.34 3.27 15.38
CA SER A 220 4.33 3.14 16.43
C SER A 220 2.95 3.51 15.94
N SER A 221 1.92 2.87 16.49
CA SER A 221 0.53 3.22 16.19
C SER A 221 -0.40 3.05 17.37
N LEU A 222 -1.43 3.91 17.39
CA LEU A 222 -2.58 3.83 18.27
C LEU A 222 -3.83 3.72 17.42
N GLN A 223 -4.74 2.80 17.73
CA GLN A 223 -6.09 2.79 17.17
C GLN A 223 -7.11 2.83 18.29
N LEU A 224 -8.10 3.71 18.16
CA LEU A 224 -9.29 3.77 19.00
C LEU A 224 -10.52 3.57 18.13
N LEU A 225 -11.39 2.67 18.54
CA LEU A 225 -12.70 2.46 17.92
C LEU A 225 -13.79 2.68 18.96
N ALA A 226 -14.77 3.49 18.61
CA ALA A 226 -15.99 3.63 19.37
C ALA A 226 -17.19 3.37 18.45
N LYS A 227 -18.15 2.58 18.92
CA LYS A 227 -19.39 2.31 18.22
C LYS A 227 -20.54 2.56 19.19
N TRP A 228 -21.57 3.21 18.70
CA TRP A 228 -22.80 3.43 19.42
C TRP A 228 -24.01 3.02 18.58
N ASN A 229 -24.76 2.04 19.05
CA ASN A 229 -26.05 1.68 18.50
C ASN A 229 -27.08 2.69 19.03
N VAL A 230 -27.28 3.78 18.26
CA VAL A 230 -28.20 4.88 18.62
C VAL A 230 -29.63 4.38 18.68
N SER A 231 -29.99 3.48 17.77
CA SER A 231 -31.28 2.78 17.70
C SER A 231 -31.06 1.42 16.99
N GLU A 232 -32.14 0.65 16.85
CA GLU A 232 -32.12 -0.60 16.08
C GLU A 232 -31.78 -0.39 14.59
N SER A 233 -32.03 0.83 14.07
CA SER A 233 -31.80 1.19 12.67
C SER A 233 -30.60 2.11 12.46
N SER A 234 -30.00 2.66 13.52
CA SER A 234 -28.95 3.67 13.41
C SER A 234 -27.72 3.32 14.22
N THR A 235 -26.57 3.42 13.61
CA THR A 235 -25.26 3.18 14.26
C THR A 235 -24.31 4.33 13.95
N LEU A 236 -23.65 4.85 14.98
CA LEU A 236 -22.54 5.79 14.88
C LEU A 236 -21.24 5.06 15.18
N ARG A 237 -20.21 5.27 14.37
CA ARG A 237 -18.89 4.69 14.57
C ARG A 237 -17.83 5.77 14.44
N PHE A 238 -16.89 5.77 15.34
CA PHE A 238 -15.72 6.63 15.30
C PHE A 238 -14.44 5.78 15.28
N MET A 239 -13.49 6.18 14.46
CA MET A 239 -12.14 5.62 14.40
C MET A 239 -11.10 6.75 14.48
N LEU A 240 -10.13 6.58 15.36
CA LEU A 240 -8.84 7.25 15.34
C LEU A 240 -7.77 6.20 15.07
N LEU A 241 -6.93 6.44 14.07
CA LEU A 241 -5.71 5.68 13.83
C LEU A 241 -4.56 6.67 13.69
N THR A 242 -3.55 6.55 14.55
CA THR A 242 -2.32 7.34 14.50
C THR A 242 -1.18 6.44 14.09
N GLY A 243 -0.42 6.83 13.08
CA GLY A 243 0.85 6.22 12.68
C GLY A 243 1.99 7.21 12.86
N LYS A 244 3.07 6.78 13.48
CA LYS A 244 4.31 7.56 13.60
C LYS A 244 5.49 6.71 13.19
N GLU A 245 6.31 7.26 12.32
CA GLU A 245 7.55 6.66 11.86
C GLU A 245 8.78 7.51 12.20
N LYS A 246 9.91 6.81 12.38
CA LYS A 246 11.26 7.29 12.16
C LYS A 246 12.01 6.19 11.41
N THR A 247 12.42 6.47 10.18
CA THR A 247 13.09 5.49 9.32
C THR A 247 14.43 6.05 8.81
N GLY A 248 15.45 5.20 8.75
CA GLY A 248 16.68 5.50 8.05
C GLY A 248 16.44 5.46 6.53
N GLN A 249 17.03 6.41 5.83
CA GLN A 249 16.86 6.52 4.38
C GLN A 249 17.71 5.46 3.65
N ALA A 250 17.10 4.71 2.74
CA ALA A 250 17.76 3.76 1.84
C ALA A 250 17.24 3.92 0.39
N TRP A 251 16.89 5.14 0.01
CA TRP A 251 16.14 5.46 -1.22
C TRP A 251 16.98 5.38 -2.49
N ASN A 252 18.32 5.51 -2.37
CA ASN A 252 19.22 5.52 -3.53
C ASN A 252 19.62 4.11 -4.00
N GLY A 253 19.16 3.05 -3.30
CA GLY A 253 19.54 1.69 -3.67
C GLY A 253 21.05 1.44 -3.57
N VAL A 254 21.49 0.32 -4.11
CA VAL A 254 22.89 -0.13 -4.13
C VAL A 254 23.40 -0.10 -5.57
N PRO A 255 24.54 0.57 -5.85
CA PRO A 255 25.15 0.54 -7.17
C PRO A 255 25.43 -0.90 -7.64
N GLN A 256 25.27 -1.18 -8.93
CA GLN A 256 25.44 -2.52 -9.50
C GLN A 256 26.79 -3.14 -9.13
N ASP A 257 27.88 -2.37 -9.18
CA ASP A 257 29.23 -2.85 -8.89
C ASP A 257 29.42 -3.26 -7.42
N SER A 258 28.64 -2.66 -6.52
CA SER A 258 28.67 -2.98 -5.09
C SER A 258 27.86 -4.22 -4.73
N LEU A 259 26.99 -4.73 -5.58
CA LEU A 259 26.14 -5.90 -5.28
C LEU A 259 26.89 -7.17 -4.90
N GLN A 260 28.10 -7.35 -5.41
CA GLN A 260 28.93 -8.53 -5.14
C GLN A 260 29.88 -8.34 -3.96
N THR A 261 30.27 -7.10 -3.66
CA THR A 261 31.29 -6.77 -2.65
C THR A 261 30.67 -6.26 -1.35
N ASN A 262 29.65 -5.41 -1.44
CA ASN A 262 28.93 -4.83 -0.30
C ASN A 262 27.43 -4.66 -0.63
N ARG A 263 26.71 -5.75 -0.61
CA ARG A 263 25.30 -5.81 -1.00
C ARG A 263 24.36 -4.99 -0.12
N THR A 264 24.80 -4.60 1.07
CA THR A 264 24.05 -3.79 2.01
C THR A 264 24.49 -2.31 2.01
N TYR A 265 25.33 -1.91 1.06
CA TYR A 265 25.84 -0.56 0.95
C TYR A 265 24.71 0.48 0.86
N ASN A 266 24.92 1.59 1.56
CA ASN A 266 24.04 2.76 1.50
C ASN A 266 24.94 4.00 1.52
N GLU A 267 24.87 4.82 0.49
CA GLU A 267 25.69 6.03 0.33
C GLU A 267 25.13 7.24 1.08
N LEU A 268 23.82 7.22 1.43
CA LEU A 268 23.16 8.36 2.03
C LEU A 268 23.77 8.75 3.37
N GLY A 269 23.99 10.05 3.53
CA GLY A 269 24.63 10.63 4.73
C GLY A 269 26.14 10.55 4.72
N LEU A 270 26.81 10.17 3.62
CA LEU A 270 28.27 10.20 3.50
C LEU A 270 28.77 11.66 3.59
N LYS A 271 29.74 11.90 4.51
CA LYS A 271 30.35 13.20 4.73
C LYS A 271 31.69 13.32 3.99
N SER A 272 32.19 14.55 3.86
CA SER A 272 33.48 14.87 3.21
C SER A 272 34.68 14.15 3.85
N ASP A 273 34.58 13.82 5.14
CA ASP A 273 35.63 13.10 5.88
C ASP A 273 35.56 11.57 5.74
N GLY A 274 34.63 11.06 4.92
CA GLY A 274 34.39 9.63 4.72
C GLY A 274 33.61 8.94 5.81
N THR A 275 33.17 9.67 6.86
CA THR A 275 32.27 9.15 7.87
C THR A 275 30.80 9.35 7.45
N TYR A 276 29.85 8.80 8.22
CA TYR A 276 28.44 8.92 7.92
C TYR A 276 27.68 9.76 8.97
N TYR A 277 26.73 10.54 8.49
CA TYR A 277 25.76 11.21 9.33
C TYR A 277 24.71 10.20 9.83
N ASN A 278 24.61 10.06 11.15
CA ASN A 278 23.80 9.00 11.75
C ASN A 278 22.28 9.28 11.78
N ASP A 279 21.87 10.55 11.59
CA ASP A 279 20.46 10.94 11.63
C ASP A 279 19.92 11.29 10.23
N GLN A 280 20.43 10.59 9.21
CA GLN A 280 19.89 10.58 7.86
C GLN A 280 18.57 9.82 7.89
N SER A 281 17.47 10.52 8.17
CA SER A 281 16.22 9.87 8.55
C SER A 281 14.98 10.58 8.00
N ASP A 282 13.91 9.82 7.85
CA ASP A 282 12.55 10.32 7.68
C ASP A 282 11.80 10.23 9.00
N ASN A 283 11.02 11.25 9.31
CA ASN A 283 10.25 11.37 10.53
C ASN A 283 8.86 11.91 10.16
N TYR A 284 7.87 11.07 10.17
CA TYR A 284 6.52 11.46 9.80
C TYR A 284 5.47 10.92 10.77
N GLN A 285 4.41 11.68 10.96
CA GLN A 285 3.23 11.26 11.70
C GLN A 285 2.00 11.51 10.87
N GLN A 286 1.13 10.50 10.78
CA GLN A 286 -0.14 10.58 10.08
C GLN A 286 -1.28 10.11 10.98
N ASP A 287 -2.26 10.98 11.16
CA ASP A 287 -3.43 10.73 12.00
C ASP A 287 -4.68 10.69 11.13
N TYR A 288 -5.48 9.63 11.29
CA TYR A 288 -6.73 9.40 10.57
C TYR A 288 -7.89 9.48 11.55
N TYR A 289 -8.78 10.43 11.34
CA TYR A 289 -10.04 10.58 12.06
C TYR A 289 -11.17 10.24 11.11
N GLN A 290 -12.02 9.26 11.45
CA GLN A 290 -13.14 8.84 10.63
C GLN A 290 -14.39 8.73 11.49
N LEU A 291 -15.49 9.34 11.05
CA LEU A 291 -16.80 9.30 11.70
C LEU A 291 -17.83 8.80 10.70
N PHE A 292 -18.48 7.70 11.01
CA PHE A 292 -19.48 7.04 10.17
C PHE A 292 -20.86 7.09 10.83
N PHE A 293 -21.86 7.38 10.04
CA PHE A 293 -23.26 7.21 10.41
C PHE A 293 -23.94 6.27 9.41
N ASP A 294 -24.43 5.13 9.93
CA ASP A 294 -25.19 4.14 9.19
C ASP A 294 -26.66 4.22 9.58
N HIS A 295 -27.54 4.23 8.59
CA HIS A 295 -28.99 4.22 8.84
C HIS A 295 -29.72 3.26 7.91
N LYS A 296 -30.60 2.45 8.50
CA LYS A 296 -31.51 1.55 7.80
C LYS A 296 -32.87 2.24 7.66
N PHE A 297 -33.14 2.85 6.50
CA PHE A 297 -34.41 3.53 6.20
C PHE A 297 -35.57 2.55 6.07
N SER A 298 -35.28 1.35 5.52
CA SER A 298 -36.23 0.26 5.39
C SER A 298 -35.53 -1.09 5.28
N ASN A 299 -36.26 -2.18 5.15
CA ASN A 299 -35.66 -3.51 4.91
C ASN A 299 -34.92 -3.61 3.58
N HIS A 300 -35.10 -2.63 2.70
CA HIS A 300 -34.52 -2.62 1.34
C HIS A 300 -33.58 -1.44 1.09
N LEU A 301 -33.59 -0.41 1.93
CA LEU A 301 -32.80 0.79 1.73
C LEU A 301 -31.97 1.08 2.97
N THR A 302 -30.64 1.12 2.77
CA THR A 302 -29.66 1.50 3.78
C THR A 302 -28.80 2.62 3.28
N GLY A 303 -28.34 3.50 4.16
CA GLY A 303 -27.43 4.59 3.84
C GLY A 303 -26.26 4.64 4.79
N ASN A 304 -25.16 5.12 4.27
CA ASN A 304 -23.94 5.41 5.01
C ASN A 304 -23.44 6.78 4.61
N ILE A 305 -23.01 7.57 5.56
CA ILE A 305 -22.21 8.77 5.36
C ILE A 305 -21.02 8.73 6.30
N ALA A 306 -19.86 9.12 5.78
CA ALA A 306 -18.66 9.26 6.57
C ALA A 306 -18.03 10.63 6.35
N ALA A 307 -17.59 11.26 7.44
CA ALA A 307 -16.70 12.42 7.42
C ALA A 307 -15.31 11.97 7.88
N PHE A 308 -14.28 12.56 7.31
CA PHE A 308 -12.91 12.20 7.67
C PHE A 308 -11.96 13.40 7.63
N LEU A 309 -10.89 13.26 8.40
CA LEU A 309 -9.72 14.13 8.40
C LEU A 309 -8.48 13.24 8.52
N THR A 310 -7.56 13.39 7.60
CA THR A 310 -6.20 12.88 7.70
C THR A 310 -5.26 14.05 7.92
N ARG A 311 -4.45 14.01 8.97
CA ARG A 311 -3.45 15.01 9.31
C ARG A 311 -2.08 14.40 9.16
N GLY A 312 -1.30 14.91 8.21
CA GLY A 312 0.08 14.51 8.00
C GLY A 312 1.05 15.63 8.38
N LYS A 313 2.13 15.31 9.09
CA LYS A 313 3.21 16.25 9.37
C LYS A 313 4.50 15.52 9.65
N GLY A 314 5.55 15.94 8.97
CA GLY A 314 6.88 15.41 9.19
C GLY A 314 7.93 16.00 8.28
N TYR A 315 9.11 15.43 8.36
CA TYR A 315 10.26 15.88 7.59
C TYR A 315 11.22 14.73 7.36
N TYR A 316 11.91 14.78 6.25
CA TYR A 316 13.14 14.02 6.10
C TYR A 316 14.37 14.94 6.30
N GLN A 317 15.37 14.40 6.98
CA GLN A 317 16.59 15.10 7.36
C GLN A 317 17.78 14.49 6.62
N GLU A 318 18.59 15.36 6.05
CA GLU A 318 19.72 14.97 5.23
C GLU A 318 20.95 15.80 5.55
N TYR A 319 22.11 15.12 5.52
CA TYR A 319 23.40 15.78 5.40
C TYR A 319 23.73 15.93 3.91
N LYS A 320 24.05 17.12 3.49
CA LYS A 320 24.48 17.42 2.11
C LYS A 320 25.90 17.93 2.13
N THR A 321 26.78 17.19 1.43
CA THR A 321 28.18 17.58 1.23
C THR A 321 28.27 18.56 0.09
N GLY A 322 29.01 19.68 0.27
CA GLY A 322 29.30 20.66 -0.78
C GLY A 322 28.07 21.32 -1.39
N ALA A 323 27.00 21.53 -0.59
CA ALA A 323 25.77 22.15 -1.06
C ALA A 323 26.02 23.59 -1.52
N SER A 324 25.58 23.95 -2.73
CA SER A 324 25.75 25.29 -3.29
C SER A 324 24.90 26.32 -2.54
N PHE A 325 25.48 27.47 -2.17
CA PHE A 325 24.72 28.56 -1.55
C PHE A 325 23.57 29.05 -2.44
N SER A 326 23.74 29.04 -3.76
CA SER A 326 22.71 29.45 -4.71
C SER A 326 21.43 28.62 -4.62
N ASP A 327 21.53 27.32 -4.30
CA ASP A 327 20.38 26.41 -4.17
C ASP A 327 19.49 26.78 -2.96
N TYR A 328 20.04 27.56 -2.04
CA TYR A 328 19.38 28.07 -0.84
C TYR A 328 19.08 29.56 -0.92
N GLY A 329 19.24 30.19 -2.11
CA GLY A 329 19.01 31.63 -2.30
C GLY A 329 20.00 32.52 -1.58
N LEU A 330 21.20 32.00 -1.27
CA LEU A 330 22.24 32.69 -0.55
C LEU A 330 23.37 33.13 -1.49
N PRO A 331 24.02 34.29 -1.24
CA PRO A 331 25.19 34.71 -1.97
C PRO A 331 26.43 33.90 -1.57
N ALA A 332 27.44 33.90 -2.43
CA ALA A 332 28.76 33.38 -2.09
C ALA A 332 29.31 34.05 -0.84
N PHE A 333 30.02 33.30 0.00
CA PHE A 333 30.58 33.78 1.27
C PHE A 333 32.07 34.11 1.11
N ILE A 334 32.47 35.30 1.57
CA ILE A 334 33.86 35.74 1.54
C ILE A 334 34.50 35.40 2.91
N SER A 335 35.46 34.48 2.91
CA SER A 335 36.26 34.09 4.08
C SER A 335 37.71 34.51 3.87
N GLY A 336 38.07 35.68 4.39
CA GLY A 336 39.40 36.26 4.16
C GLY A 336 39.59 36.64 2.68
N ILE A 337 40.49 35.97 1.98
CA ILE A 337 40.74 36.15 0.55
C ILE A 337 39.98 35.14 -0.35
N ASP A 338 39.35 34.13 0.27
CA ASP A 338 38.67 33.05 -0.45
C ASP A 338 37.20 33.37 -0.61
N THR A 339 36.64 33.02 -1.76
CA THR A 339 35.21 33.06 -2.06
C THR A 339 34.66 31.65 -2.04
N LEU A 340 33.87 31.32 -1.00
CA LEU A 340 33.21 30.05 -0.85
C LEU A 340 31.86 30.10 -1.55
N THR A 341 31.56 29.14 -2.43
CA THR A 341 30.29 29.04 -3.16
C THR A 341 29.43 27.87 -2.66
N SER A 342 29.96 27.05 -1.78
CA SER A 342 29.28 25.87 -1.22
C SER A 342 29.68 25.62 0.23
N THR A 343 28.90 24.82 0.92
CA THR A 343 29.11 24.40 2.32
C THR A 343 28.52 23.02 2.56
N ASP A 344 29.07 22.31 3.53
CA ASP A 344 28.39 21.15 4.11
C ASP A 344 27.25 21.63 5.01
N LEU A 345 26.10 20.97 4.94
CA LEU A 345 24.95 21.38 5.75
C LEU A 345 24.03 20.20 6.11
N ILE A 346 23.20 20.40 7.13
CA ILE A 346 22.06 19.53 7.49
C ILE A 346 20.79 20.29 7.16
N ARG A 347 19.93 19.67 6.34
CA ARG A 347 18.63 20.22 5.97
C ARG A 347 17.47 19.33 6.38
N GLN A 348 16.33 19.94 6.63
CA GLN A 348 15.05 19.27 6.81
C GLN A 348 14.07 19.74 5.73
N LEU A 349 13.44 18.80 5.04
CA LEU A 349 12.39 19.08 4.08
C LEU A 349 11.08 18.59 4.65
N TRP A 350 10.17 19.52 4.90
CA TRP A 350 8.92 19.31 5.61
C TRP A 350 7.74 19.17 4.67
N LEU A 351 6.86 18.23 5.02
CA LEU A 351 5.50 18.15 4.54
C LEU A 351 4.53 18.34 5.70
N ASP A 352 3.57 19.25 5.53
CA ASP A 352 2.57 19.61 6.54
C ASP A 352 1.22 19.72 5.84
N ASN A 353 0.37 18.68 5.98
CA ASN A 353 -0.83 18.57 5.17
C ASN A 353 -2.10 18.22 5.96
N TYR A 354 -3.23 18.60 5.37
CA TYR A 354 -4.56 18.20 5.76
C TYR A 354 -5.29 17.61 4.55
N TYR A 355 -5.85 16.42 4.71
CA TYR A 355 -6.71 15.80 3.72
C TYR A 355 -8.04 15.43 4.37
N TYR A 356 -9.12 16.03 3.93
CA TYR A 356 -10.42 15.90 4.58
C TYR A 356 -11.56 15.89 3.59
N GLY A 357 -12.72 15.43 4.06
CA GLY A 357 -13.89 15.38 3.22
C GLY A 357 -15.00 14.49 3.77
N SER A 358 -15.87 14.11 2.86
CA SER A 358 -16.97 13.20 3.15
C SER A 358 -17.21 12.24 2.00
N VAL A 359 -17.63 11.02 2.34
CA VAL A 359 -18.10 10.02 1.38
C VAL A 359 -19.47 9.53 1.82
N PHE A 360 -20.34 9.18 0.86
CA PHE A 360 -21.66 8.66 1.16
C PHE A 360 -22.06 7.54 0.21
N SER A 361 -22.95 6.68 0.66
CA SER A 361 -23.58 5.68 -0.19
C SER A 361 -25.01 5.36 0.27
N LEU A 362 -25.90 5.17 -0.68
CA LEU A 362 -27.24 4.62 -0.51
C LEU A 362 -27.30 3.29 -1.22
N LEU A 363 -27.67 2.23 -0.52
CA LEU A 363 -27.78 0.89 -1.02
C LEU A 363 -29.24 0.43 -0.98
N TYR A 364 -29.79 0.15 -2.16
CA TYR A 364 -31.09 -0.48 -2.32
C TYR A 364 -30.91 -1.96 -2.69
N GLU A 365 -31.49 -2.84 -1.89
CA GLU A 365 -31.46 -4.29 -2.11
C GLU A 365 -32.87 -4.86 -2.00
N LYS A 366 -33.38 -5.42 -3.07
CA LYS A 366 -34.66 -6.13 -3.07
C LYS A 366 -34.60 -7.31 -4.01
N ASN A 367 -34.88 -8.51 -3.51
CA ASN A 367 -34.83 -9.76 -4.28
C ASN A 367 -33.44 -9.95 -4.92
N LYS A 368 -33.38 -9.83 -6.26
CA LYS A 368 -32.21 -10.01 -7.10
C LYS A 368 -31.68 -8.70 -7.69
N THR A 369 -32.17 -7.58 -7.17
CA THR A 369 -31.77 -6.23 -7.57
C THR A 369 -30.93 -5.60 -6.47
N GLN A 370 -29.77 -5.07 -6.84
CA GLN A 370 -28.93 -4.26 -5.98
C GLN A 370 -28.56 -2.98 -6.72
N VAL A 371 -28.82 -1.83 -6.14
CA VAL A 371 -28.45 -0.52 -6.70
C VAL A 371 -27.76 0.29 -5.61
N SER A 372 -26.60 0.84 -5.93
CA SER A 372 -25.87 1.76 -5.04
C SER A 372 -25.72 3.12 -5.74
N PHE A 373 -26.13 4.16 -5.07
CA PHE A 373 -25.85 5.54 -5.42
C PHE A 373 -24.91 6.13 -4.36
N GLY A 374 -23.84 6.80 -4.78
CA GLY A 374 -22.91 7.37 -3.82
C GLY A 374 -21.90 8.30 -4.45
N GLY A 375 -20.94 8.71 -3.66
CA GLY A 375 -19.91 9.64 -4.08
C GLY A 375 -19.11 10.18 -2.91
N GLY A 376 -18.33 11.22 -3.18
CA GLY A 376 -17.56 11.89 -2.15
C GLY A 376 -17.01 13.22 -2.65
N TYR A 377 -16.73 14.07 -1.69
CA TYR A 377 -15.95 15.28 -1.86
C TYR A 377 -14.74 15.23 -0.94
N THR A 378 -13.57 15.49 -1.49
CA THR A 378 -12.34 15.55 -0.72
C THR A 378 -11.56 16.82 -1.05
N ARG A 379 -10.86 17.35 -0.05
CA ARG A 379 -9.95 18.48 -0.19
C ARG A 379 -8.64 18.19 0.52
N TYR A 380 -7.56 18.54 -0.16
CA TYR A 380 -6.20 18.49 0.34
C TYR A 380 -5.62 19.90 0.35
N ASP A 381 -4.98 20.25 1.47
CA ASP A 381 -4.21 21.47 1.64
C ASP A 381 -2.83 21.06 2.18
N GLY A 382 -1.78 21.23 1.36
CA GLY A 382 -0.41 20.83 1.65
C GLY A 382 0.55 21.99 1.64
N ARG A 383 1.53 21.97 2.58
CA ARG A 383 2.66 22.88 2.62
C ARG A 383 3.96 22.10 2.55
N HIS A 384 4.84 22.56 1.68
CA HIS A 384 6.20 22.06 1.52
C HIS A 384 7.17 23.18 1.88
N TYR A 385 8.04 22.94 2.87
CA TYR A 385 9.01 23.94 3.28
C TYR A 385 10.29 23.30 3.76
N GLY A 386 11.40 24.05 3.73
CA GLY A 386 12.71 23.55 4.10
C GLY A 386 13.43 24.43 5.10
N PHE A 387 14.15 23.79 6.05
CA PHE A 387 15.03 24.42 6.99
C PHE A 387 16.46 23.89 6.86
N VAL A 388 17.45 24.80 6.78
CA VAL A 388 18.84 24.47 7.04
C VAL A 388 19.01 24.45 8.55
N LYS A 389 19.29 23.30 9.13
CA LYS A 389 19.42 23.10 10.57
C LYS A 389 20.81 23.46 11.07
N TRP A 390 21.81 23.19 10.24
CA TRP A 390 23.20 23.47 10.48
C TRP A 390 23.95 23.62 9.18
N ALA A 391 24.94 24.47 9.13
CA ALA A 391 25.89 24.57 8.03
C ALA A 391 27.28 24.86 8.58
N GLU A 392 28.32 24.40 7.89
CA GLU A 392 29.69 24.65 8.25
C GLU A 392 30.03 26.15 8.10
N TYR A 393 29.51 26.79 7.06
CA TYR A 393 29.76 28.21 6.78
C TYR A 393 28.44 28.95 6.51
N ASN A 394 28.36 30.17 7.05
CA ASN A 394 27.52 31.32 6.66
C ASN A 394 26.01 31.10 6.48
N VAL A 395 25.45 30.03 7.00
CA VAL A 395 23.99 29.86 7.01
C VAL A 395 23.51 29.86 8.45
N PRO A 396 22.57 30.75 8.84
CA PRO A 396 21.98 30.70 10.16
C PRO A 396 21.29 29.37 10.42
N ASN A 397 21.36 28.84 11.64
CA ASN A 397 20.57 27.70 12.04
C ASN A 397 19.07 28.02 11.91
N ASP A 398 18.30 27.00 11.49
CA ASP A 398 16.87 27.15 11.24
C ASP A 398 16.50 28.15 10.12
N TYR A 399 17.43 28.38 9.18
CA TYR A 399 17.16 29.20 7.99
C TYR A 399 16.15 28.50 7.10
N GLN A 400 14.99 29.14 6.92
CA GLN A 400 13.95 28.67 6.00
C GLN A 400 14.25 29.18 4.59
N TRP A 401 14.55 28.25 3.62
CA TRP A 401 14.91 28.67 2.26
C TRP A 401 13.77 28.56 1.27
N TYR A 402 12.72 27.77 1.57
CA TYR A 402 11.51 27.75 0.75
C TYR A 402 10.26 27.49 1.57
N LEU A 403 9.12 27.98 1.06
CA LEU A 403 7.78 27.69 1.54
C LEU A 403 6.84 27.70 0.35
N LEU A 404 6.23 26.56 0.06
CA LEU A 404 5.33 26.33 -1.07
C LEU A 404 4.06 25.67 -0.56
N ASP A 405 2.96 25.88 -1.25
CA ASP A 405 1.69 25.25 -0.95
C ASP A 405 1.05 24.61 -2.18
N ALA A 406 0.17 23.66 -1.95
CA ALA A 406 -0.63 23.03 -2.98
C ALA A 406 -2.04 22.70 -2.46
N HIS A 407 -3.02 22.77 -3.37
CA HIS A 407 -4.41 22.49 -3.06
C HIS A 407 -5.00 21.54 -4.09
N LYS A 408 -5.66 20.49 -3.62
CA LYS A 408 -6.37 19.58 -4.53
C LYS A 408 -7.78 19.33 -4.04
N GLN A 409 -8.73 19.35 -4.97
CA GLN A 409 -10.13 19.04 -4.72
C GLN A 409 -10.56 17.91 -5.64
N ASP A 410 -11.38 17.00 -5.13
CA ASP A 410 -11.92 15.87 -5.89
C ASP A 410 -13.40 15.69 -5.52
N LEU A 411 -14.25 15.82 -6.51
CA LEU A 411 -15.67 15.54 -6.40
C LEU A 411 -16.02 14.37 -7.31
N ASN A 412 -16.62 13.34 -6.75
CA ASN A 412 -17.09 12.22 -7.56
C ASN A 412 -18.51 11.79 -7.16
N VAL A 413 -19.25 11.30 -8.15
CA VAL A 413 -20.57 10.71 -7.96
C VAL A 413 -20.66 9.46 -8.82
N TYR A 414 -21.25 8.40 -8.27
CA TYR A 414 -21.45 7.16 -9.01
C TYR A 414 -22.85 6.57 -8.82
N LEU A 415 -23.28 5.84 -9.84
CA LEU A 415 -24.47 4.99 -9.81
C LEU A 415 -24.07 3.58 -10.28
N LYS A 416 -24.17 2.61 -9.39
CA LYS A 416 -23.82 1.21 -9.63
C LYS A 416 -25.08 0.34 -9.47
N GLY A 417 -25.32 -0.55 -10.43
CA GLY A 417 -26.45 -1.48 -10.41
C GLY A 417 -26.04 -2.90 -10.77
N GLN A 418 -26.71 -3.85 -10.13
CA GLN A 418 -26.64 -5.26 -10.46
C GLN A 418 -28.05 -5.86 -10.45
N GLN A 419 -28.42 -6.53 -11.52
CA GLN A 419 -29.71 -7.20 -11.66
C GLN A 419 -29.51 -8.64 -12.12
N GLN A 420 -30.09 -9.59 -11.40
CA GLN A 420 -30.09 -11.01 -11.80
C GLN A 420 -31.40 -11.39 -12.45
N PHE A 421 -31.32 -11.93 -13.67
CA PHE A 421 -32.41 -12.54 -14.44
C PHE A 421 -32.12 -14.04 -14.58
N ALA A 422 -32.85 -14.87 -13.86
CA ALA A 422 -32.55 -16.30 -13.78
C ALA A 422 -31.05 -16.53 -13.43
N ASN A 423 -30.28 -17.03 -14.39
CA ASN A 423 -28.84 -17.29 -14.23
C ASN A 423 -27.94 -16.18 -14.77
N LEU A 424 -28.50 -15.17 -15.45
CA LEU A 424 -27.75 -14.03 -15.97
C LEU A 424 -27.79 -12.87 -14.98
N ILE A 425 -26.62 -12.30 -14.66
CA ILE A 425 -26.45 -11.12 -13.85
C ILE A 425 -25.87 -10.03 -14.73
N LEU A 426 -26.58 -8.92 -14.83
CA LEU A 426 -26.10 -7.72 -15.50
C LEU A 426 -25.55 -6.75 -14.47
N PHE A 427 -24.43 -6.12 -14.79
CA PHE A 427 -23.74 -5.14 -13.99
C PHE A 427 -23.51 -3.87 -14.79
N ALA A 428 -23.76 -2.71 -14.18
CA ALA A 428 -23.42 -1.39 -14.71
C ALA A 428 -22.94 -0.49 -13.58
N ASP A 429 -21.93 0.33 -13.86
CA ASP A 429 -21.34 1.26 -12.89
C ASP A 429 -20.89 2.51 -13.68
N LEU A 430 -21.50 3.63 -13.38
CA LEU A 430 -21.24 4.92 -14.01
C LEU A 430 -20.68 5.87 -12.97
N GLN A 431 -19.51 6.43 -13.22
CA GLN A 431 -18.89 7.44 -12.36
C GLN A 431 -18.57 8.70 -13.14
N TRP A 432 -18.90 9.82 -12.57
CA TRP A 432 -18.38 11.11 -12.95
C TRP A 432 -17.46 11.64 -11.85
N ARG A 433 -16.32 12.24 -12.25
CA ARG A 433 -15.31 12.77 -11.34
C ARG A 433 -14.80 14.11 -11.87
N ASN A 434 -14.72 15.11 -11.00
CA ASN A 434 -14.08 16.41 -11.25
C ASN A 434 -12.92 16.57 -10.29
N VAL A 435 -11.73 16.84 -10.82
CA VAL A 435 -10.50 17.05 -10.04
C VAL A 435 -9.94 18.43 -10.39
N HIS A 436 -9.66 19.23 -9.38
CA HIS A 436 -8.95 20.50 -9.51
C HIS A 436 -7.68 20.45 -8.67
N HIS A 437 -6.54 20.84 -9.26
CA HIS A 437 -5.24 20.79 -8.61
C HIS A 437 -4.45 22.05 -8.91
N ASP A 438 -4.12 22.79 -7.85
CA ASP A 438 -3.27 23.98 -7.87
C ASP A 438 -1.97 23.67 -7.15
N ILE A 439 -0.83 23.88 -7.80
CA ILE A 439 0.51 23.75 -7.23
C ILE A 439 1.20 25.10 -7.35
N ASN A 440 1.54 25.71 -6.22
CA ASN A 440 2.15 27.05 -6.17
C ASN A 440 3.68 26.94 -6.11
N GLY A 441 4.27 26.26 -7.10
CA GLY A 441 5.70 26.11 -7.28
C GLY A 441 6.27 24.79 -6.79
N PHE A 442 7.49 24.54 -7.22
CA PHE A 442 8.32 23.40 -6.81
C PHE A 442 9.65 23.96 -6.24
N ARG A 443 10.29 23.19 -5.36
CA ARG A 443 11.54 23.63 -4.72
C ARG A 443 12.60 24.05 -5.75
N ASP A 444 12.80 23.20 -6.75
CA ASP A 444 13.83 23.40 -7.78
C ASP A 444 13.31 24.19 -9.00
N ASN A 445 12.01 24.45 -9.04
CA ASN A 445 11.36 25.27 -10.07
C ASN A 445 10.17 26.07 -9.48
N PRO A 446 10.42 27.11 -8.67
CA PRO A 446 9.35 27.87 -8.02
C PRO A 446 8.47 28.67 -8.97
N ALA A 447 8.90 28.88 -10.21
CA ALA A 447 8.11 29.57 -11.25
C ALA A 447 7.08 28.65 -11.94
N LEU A 448 7.21 27.33 -11.80
CA LEU A 448 6.27 26.36 -12.34
C LEU A 448 5.05 26.24 -11.42
N THR A 449 3.93 26.86 -11.80
CA THR A 449 2.70 26.94 -10.99
C THR A 449 1.51 26.37 -11.75
N PRO A 450 1.40 25.05 -11.95
CA PRO A 450 0.29 24.47 -12.68
C PRO A 450 -1.02 24.56 -11.90
N SER A 451 -2.07 25.01 -12.59
CA SER A 451 -3.46 25.01 -12.12
C SER A 451 -4.30 24.28 -13.17
N VAL A 452 -4.80 23.09 -12.82
CA VAL A 452 -5.42 22.19 -13.79
C VAL A 452 -6.75 21.65 -13.28
N THR A 453 -7.70 21.47 -14.21
CA THR A 453 -8.99 20.87 -13.92
C THR A 453 -9.28 19.73 -14.89
N TYR A 454 -9.65 18.59 -14.34
CA TYR A 454 -10.02 17.40 -15.10
C TYR A 454 -11.48 17.03 -14.86
N ASN A 455 -12.18 16.66 -15.94
CA ASN A 455 -13.51 16.08 -15.87
C ASN A 455 -13.46 14.68 -16.48
N PHE A 456 -13.70 13.68 -15.68
CA PHE A 456 -13.63 12.28 -16.07
C PHE A 456 -15.00 11.61 -16.04
N PHE A 457 -15.25 10.79 -17.05
CA PHE A 457 -16.38 9.85 -17.06
C PHE A 457 -15.85 8.43 -17.18
N ASN A 458 -16.18 7.58 -16.20
CA ASN A 458 -15.65 6.24 -16.02
C ASN A 458 -16.81 5.21 -16.06
N PRO A 459 -17.35 4.89 -17.22
CA PRO A 459 -18.39 3.86 -17.36
C PRO A 459 -17.80 2.45 -17.26
N LYS A 460 -18.55 1.53 -16.65
CA LYS A 460 -18.22 0.12 -16.55
C LYS A 460 -19.49 -0.70 -16.76
N ILE A 461 -19.36 -1.76 -17.51
CA ILE A 461 -20.43 -2.72 -17.75
C ILE A 461 -19.89 -4.14 -17.63
N GLY A 462 -20.74 -5.06 -17.28
CA GLY A 462 -20.32 -6.46 -17.23
C GLY A 462 -21.52 -7.40 -17.11
N LEU A 463 -21.25 -8.65 -17.36
CA LEU A 463 -22.21 -9.73 -17.24
C LEU A 463 -21.57 -10.92 -16.54
N THR A 464 -22.37 -11.61 -15.75
CA THR A 464 -22.00 -12.90 -15.13
C THR A 464 -23.11 -13.90 -15.43
N TYR A 465 -22.75 -15.05 -15.95
CA TYR A 465 -23.69 -16.15 -16.15
C TYR A 465 -23.37 -17.29 -15.18
N LEU A 466 -24.34 -17.63 -14.33
CA LEU A 466 -24.24 -18.71 -13.37
C LEU A 466 -24.55 -20.04 -14.08
N LEU A 467 -23.52 -20.79 -14.41
CA LEU A 467 -23.65 -22.11 -15.01
C LEU A 467 -24.24 -23.11 -14.01
N LYS A 468 -23.83 -22.98 -12.76
CA LYS A 468 -24.33 -23.79 -11.64
C LYS A 468 -24.25 -23.00 -10.33
N GLU A 469 -25.30 -23.07 -9.53
CA GLU A 469 -25.37 -22.46 -8.22
C GLU A 469 -26.04 -23.42 -7.25
N SER A 470 -25.25 -24.10 -6.44
CA SER A 470 -25.70 -24.97 -5.36
C SER A 470 -24.75 -24.86 -4.17
N ASN A 471 -25.15 -25.42 -3.04
CA ASN A 471 -24.28 -25.48 -1.84
C ASN A 471 -23.01 -26.34 -2.05
N LEU A 472 -23.01 -27.24 -3.02
CA LEU A 472 -21.91 -28.16 -3.30
C LEU A 472 -21.02 -27.69 -4.43
N GLU A 473 -21.54 -26.84 -5.34
CA GLU A 473 -20.85 -26.42 -6.53
C GLU A 473 -21.37 -25.09 -7.03
N LYS A 474 -20.46 -24.16 -7.30
CA LYS A 474 -20.73 -22.87 -7.94
C LYS A 474 -19.84 -22.76 -9.16
N GLN A 475 -20.45 -22.47 -10.31
CA GLN A 475 -19.74 -22.22 -11.56
C GLN A 475 -20.28 -20.95 -12.21
N LYS A 476 -19.38 -20.08 -12.65
CA LYS A 476 -19.76 -18.87 -13.37
C LYS A 476 -18.77 -18.55 -14.48
N VAL A 477 -19.27 -17.96 -15.55
CA VAL A 477 -18.48 -17.21 -16.53
C VAL A 477 -18.82 -15.74 -16.41
N TYR A 478 -17.87 -14.87 -16.68
CA TYR A 478 -18.11 -13.44 -16.65
C TYR A 478 -17.29 -12.71 -17.71
N ALA A 479 -17.77 -11.54 -18.11
CA ALA A 479 -17.04 -10.60 -18.93
C ALA A 479 -17.37 -9.17 -18.51
N SER A 480 -16.42 -8.26 -18.64
CA SER A 480 -16.58 -6.85 -18.32
C SER A 480 -15.77 -5.97 -19.25
N PHE A 481 -16.24 -4.73 -19.38
CA PHE A 481 -15.53 -3.61 -19.98
C PHE A 481 -15.61 -2.42 -19.05
N ALA A 482 -14.46 -1.76 -18.84
CA ALA A 482 -14.35 -0.60 -17.98
C ALA A 482 -13.49 0.50 -18.60
N VAL A 483 -13.85 1.73 -18.35
CA VAL A 483 -13.02 2.90 -18.63
C VAL A 483 -12.60 3.53 -17.32
N ALA A 484 -11.32 3.88 -17.20
CA ALA A 484 -10.81 4.68 -16.09
C ALA A 484 -9.92 5.80 -16.62
N ASN A 485 -9.95 6.93 -15.94
CA ASN A 485 -9.08 8.06 -16.21
C ASN A 485 -8.33 8.44 -14.93
N LYS A 486 -7.10 8.95 -15.10
CA LYS A 486 -6.24 9.34 -13.98
C LYS A 486 -5.47 10.61 -14.33
N GLU A 487 -5.51 11.58 -13.44
CA GLU A 487 -4.71 12.80 -13.50
C GLU A 487 -3.24 12.51 -13.17
N PRO A 488 -2.28 13.34 -13.68
CA PRO A 488 -0.89 13.34 -13.26
C PRO A 488 -0.76 13.66 -11.76
N ASN A 489 0.31 13.17 -11.14
CA ASN A 489 0.67 13.52 -9.77
C ASN A 489 1.63 14.73 -9.72
N ARG A 490 2.03 15.17 -8.52
CA ARG A 490 2.95 16.30 -8.33
C ARG A 490 4.28 16.09 -9.05
N ASP A 491 4.88 14.91 -8.90
CA ASP A 491 6.19 14.59 -9.50
C ASP A 491 6.14 14.58 -11.05
N ASP A 492 4.98 14.22 -11.63
CA ASP A 492 4.78 14.24 -13.08
C ASP A 492 4.79 15.67 -13.63
N PHE A 493 4.27 16.66 -12.87
CA PHE A 493 4.33 18.07 -13.24
C PHE A 493 5.75 18.61 -13.10
N GLU A 494 6.46 18.26 -12.02
CA GLU A 494 7.84 18.70 -11.79
C GLU A 494 8.80 18.17 -12.85
N ALA A 495 8.62 16.91 -13.28
CA ALA A 495 9.44 16.27 -14.30
C ALA A 495 9.16 16.81 -15.73
N ALA A 496 8.10 17.57 -15.94
CA ALA A 496 7.68 18.04 -17.25
C ALA A 496 8.41 19.32 -17.65
N ILE A 497 9.44 19.21 -18.50
CA ILE A 497 10.29 20.35 -18.91
C ILE A 497 9.62 21.23 -19.97
N ASN A 498 8.94 20.66 -20.97
CA ASN A 498 8.50 21.35 -22.17
C ASN A 498 6.97 21.46 -22.33
N ALA A 499 6.20 20.62 -21.69
CA ALA A 499 4.74 20.58 -21.75
C ALA A 499 4.16 19.89 -20.54
N LEU A 500 3.03 20.40 -20.01
CA LEU A 500 2.34 19.77 -18.90
C LEU A 500 1.97 18.31 -19.22
N PRO A 501 2.06 17.40 -18.25
CA PRO A 501 1.71 16.00 -18.44
C PRO A 501 0.22 15.85 -18.71
N LYS A 502 -0.14 14.90 -19.57
CA LYS A 502 -1.52 14.56 -19.89
C LYS A 502 -2.08 13.55 -18.92
N ALA A 503 -3.39 13.64 -18.70
CA ALA A 503 -4.13 12.60 -17.98
C ALA A 503 -4.11 11.27 -18.74
N GLU A 504 -3.96 10.17 -18.00
CA GLU A 504 -3.99 8.82 -18.54
C GLU A 504 -5.44 8.34 -18.74
N ARG A 505 -5.66 7.52 -19.77
CA ARG A 505 -6.92 6.81 -19.96
C ARG A 505 -6.67 5.32 -20.17
N LEU A 506 -7.43 4.50 -19.48
CA LEU A 506 -7.39 3.05 -19.54
C LEU A 506 -8.73 2.50 -20.03
N TYR A 507 -8.66 1.59 -21.02
CA TYR A 507 -9.75 0.70 -21.42
C TYR A 507 -9.39 -0.71 -20.95
N ASP A 508 -10.21 -1.29 -20.09
CA ASP A 508 -9.96 -2.59 -19.47
C ASP A 508 -11.06 -3.59 -19.88
N VAL A 509 -10.67 -4.68 -20.53
CA VAL A 509 -11.54 -5.78 -20.90
C VAL A 509 -11.13 -7.00 -20.10
N GLU A 510 -12.06 -7.59 -19.37
CA GLU A 510 -11.82 -8.84 -18.65
C GLU A 510 -12.85 -9.92 -19.02
N ALA A 511 -12.40 -11.17 -19.03
CA ALA A 511 -13.27 -12.33 -19.15
C ALA A 511 -12.74 -13.48 -18.32
N GLY A 512 -13.62 -14.21 -17.63
CA GLY A 512 -13.15 -15.28 -16.76
C GLY A 512 -14.17 -16.39 -16.54
N TYR A 513 -13.66 -17.49 -16.00
CA TYR A 513 -14.42 -18.64 -15.54
C TYR A 513 -13.95 -19.04 -14.15
N ASP A 514 -14.89 -19.19 -13.22
CA ASP A 514 -14.65 -19.66 -11.87
C ASP A 514 -15.49 -20.91 -11.57
N ILE A 515 -14.84 -21.90 -10.95
CA ILE A 515 -15.49 -23.07 -10.40
C ILE A 515 -15.09 -23.27 -8.95
N HIS A 516 -16.06 -23.41 -8.08
CA HIS A 516 -15.86 -23.73 -6.67
C HIS A 516 -16.65 -24.98 -6.30
N LYS A 517 -15.94 -26.02 -5.83
CA LYS A 517 -16.51 -27.23 -5.25
C LYS A 517 -16.06 -27.34 -3.79
N ILE A 518 -16.65 -28.27 -3.02
CA ILE A 518 -16.35 -28.45 -1.59
C ILE A 518 -14.86 -28.69 -1.33
N LYS A 519 -14.19 -29.44 -2.20
CA LYS A 519 -12.79 -29.86 -2.00
C LYS A 519 -11.78 -29.15 -2.88
N TRP A 520 -12.22 -28.42 -3.90
CA TRP A 520 -11.33 -27.70 -4.79
C TRP A 520 -12.01 -26.54 -5.49
N SER A 521 -11.22 -25.59 -5.93
CA SER A 521 -11.63 -24.46 -6.75
C SER A 521 -10.62 -24.21 -7.85
N ALA A 522 -11.06 -23.69 -8.97
CA ALA A 522 -10.19 -23.21 -10.04
C ALA A 522 -10.81 -21.97 -10.67
N GLY A 523 -9.96 -21.10 -11.18
CA GLY A 523 -10.35 -19.89 -11.89
C GLY A 523 -9.36 -19.54 -12.97
N VAL A 524 -9.86 -18.98 -14.07
CA VAL A 524 -9.06 -18.36 -15.11
C VAL A 524 -9.64 -16.99 -15.41
N ASN A 525 -8.75 -15.99 -15.50
CA ASN A 525 -9.13 -14.64 -15.91
C ASN A 525 -8.22 -14.18 -17.04
N PHE A 526 -8.80 -13.71 -18.13
CA PHE A 526 -8.14 -13.03 -19.23
C PHE A 526 -8.35 -11.53 -19.06
N TYR A 527 -7.32 -10.74 -19.27
CA TYR A 527 -7.42 -9.28 -19.24
C TYR A 527 -6.66 -8.65 -20.41
N TYR A 528 -7.20 -7.53 -20.90
CA TYR A 528 -6.57 -6.65 -21.87
C TYR A 528 -6.79 -5.20 -21.47
N MET A 529 -5.72 -4.53 -21.06
CA MET A 529 -5.68 -3.18 -20.53
C MET A 529 -4.98 -2.29 -21.57
N ASP A 530 -5.74 -1.52 -22.35
CA ASP A 530 -5.23 -0.59 -23.36
C ASP A 530 -5.16 0.84 -22.79
N TYR A 531 -3.98 1.44 -22.85
CA TYR A 531 -3.71 2.76 -22.29
C TYR A 531 -3.48 3.78 -23.39
N LYS A 532 -4.06 4.98 -23.19
CA LYS A 532 -3.75 6.19 -23.94
C LYS A 532 -3.07 7.19 -23.02
N ASP A 533 -2.01 7.82 -23.51
CA ASP A 533 -1.21 8.79 -22.79
C ASP A 533 -0.72 8.28 -21.43
N GLN A 534 -0.36 6.99 -21.34
CA GLN A 534 0.15 6.40 -20.09
C GLN A 534 1.41 7.14 -19.64
N LEU A 535 1.48 7.49 -18.36
CA LEU A 535 2.70 7.99 -17.72
C LEU A 535 3.58 6.79 -17.32
N VAL A 536 4.64 6.56 -18.07
CA VAL A 536 5.59 5.47 -17.83
C VAL A 536 6.86 6.01 -17.19
N VAL A 537 7.53 5.21 -16.36
CA VAL A 537 8.77 5.62 -15.71
C VAL A 537 9.87 5.86 -16.75
N THR A 538 10.68 6.92 -16.54
CA THR A 538 11.81 7.23 -17.42
C THR A 538 13.03 6.34 -17.13
N GLY A 539 13.05 5.65 -16.02
CA GLY A 539 14.19 4.94 -15.43
C GLY A 539 14.83 5.72 -14.29
N LYS A 540 14.75 7.05 -14.29
CA LYS A 540 15.34 7.94 -13.29
C LYS A 540 14.44 8.08 -12.05
N ILE A 541 15.04 8.46 -10.93
CA ILE A 541 14.37 8.88 -9.69
C ILE A 541 14.70 10.34 -9.39
N ASN A 542 13.84 10.97 -8.57
CA ASN A 542 14.11 12.30 -7.99
C ASN A 542 14.88 12.17 -6.66
N ASP A 543 15.11 13.30 -5.99
CA ASP A 543 15.88 13.39 -4.72
C ASP A 543 15.34 12.52 -3.57
N VAL A 544 14.07 12.13 -3.61
CA VAL A 544 13.40 11.32 -2.59
C VAL A 544 13.10 9.90 -3.05
N GLY A 545 13.75 9.45 -4.13
CA GLY A 545 13.59 8.10 -4.66
C GLY A 545 12.30 7.87 -5.47
N ALA A 546 11.48 8.90 -5.73
CA ALA A 546 10.30 8.77 -6.56
C ALA A 546 10.67 8.72 -8.04
N TYR A 547 10.03 7.81 -8.80
CA TYR A 547 10.30 7.67 -10.23
C TYR A 547 9.74 8.84 -11.03
N THR A 548 10.58 9.43 -11.89
CA THR A 548 10.13 10.40 -12.89
C THR A 548 9.41 9.68 -14.04
N ARG A 549 8.40 10.33 -14.63
CA ARG A 549 7.56 9.74 -15.68
C ARG A 549 7.38 10.65 -16.89
N THR A 550 7.03 10.03 -18.01
CA THR A 550 6.67 10.72 -19.25
C THR A 550 5.48 10.03 -19.91
N ASN A 551 4.63 10.80 -20.61
CA ASN A 551 3.52 10.21 -21.35
C ASN A 551 4.01 9.47 -22.59
N VAL A 552 3.46 8.25 -22.80
CA VAL A 552 3.57 7.52 -24.06
C VAL A 552 2.19 7.45 -24.72
N PRO A 553 2.08 7.63 -26.05
CA PRO A 553 0.78 7.75 -26.72
C PRO A 553 -0.07 6.48 -26.57
N GLN A 554 0.56 5.29 -26.64
CA GLN A 554 -0.14 4.01 -26.57
C GLN A 554 0.72 2.92 -25.95
N SER A 555 0.13 2.18 -25.03
CA SER A 555 0.71 0.99 -24.41
C SER A 555 -0.39 0.01 -24.03
N TYR A 556 -0.05 -1.25 -23.77
CA TYR A 556 -1.03 -2.24 -23.31
C TYR A 556 -0.42 -3.25 -22.35
N ARG A 557 -1.30 -3.86 -21.56
CA ARG A 557 -1.02 -5.04 -20.74
C ARG A 557 -2.07 -6.10 -21.06
N ALA A 558 -1.64 -7.27 -21.48
CA ALA A 558 -2.53 -8.40 -21.77
C ALA A 558 -2.05 -9.63 -21.02
N GLY A 559 -2.96 -10.42 -20.47
CA GLY A 559 -2.51 -11.61 -19.75
C GLY A 559 -3.61 -12.55 -19.33
N VAL A 560 -3.16 -13.68 -18.81
CA VAL A 560 -3.98 -14.75 -18.25
C VAL A 560 -3.53 -15.00 -16.81
N GLU A 561 -4.49 -14.93 -15.90
CA GLU A 561 -4.32 -15.29 -14.49
C GLU A 561 -5.01 -16.62 -14.23
N LEU A 562 -4.26 -17.60 -13.74
CA LEU A 562 -4.73 -18.92 -13.34
C LEU A 562 -4.72 -19.02 -11.81
N MET A 563 -5.77 -19.54 -11.23
CA MET A 563 -5.90 -19.75 -9.79
C MET A 563 -6.44 -21.13 -9.52
N ALA A 564 -5.87 -21.84 -8.54
CA ALA A 564 -6.34 -23.14 -8.12
C ALA A 564 -6.22 -23.29 -6.60
N GLY A 565 -7.18 -23.96 -6.00
CA GLY A 565 -7.15 -24.34 -4.59
C GLY A 565 -7.70 -25.75 -4.44
N ALA A 566 -7.05 -26.57 -3.61
CA ALA A 566 -7.50 -27.92 -3.35
C ALA A 566 -7.33 -28.29 -1.87
N LYS A 567 -8.30 -29.02 -1.32
CA LYS A 567 -8.25 -29.64 -0.01
C LYS A 567 -8.60 -31.11 -0.10
N PRO A 568 -7.71 -31.92 -0.73
CA PRO A 568 -8.00 -33.32 -1.02
C PRO A 568 -8.23 -34.11 0.26
N PHE A 569 -7.47 -33.78 1.31
CA PHE A 569 -7.58 -34.36 2.63
C PHE A 569 -7.84 -33.31 3.68
N SER A 570 -8.37 -33.68 4.81
CA SER A 570 -8.65 -32.72 5.90
C SER A 570 -7.39 -32.09 6.48
N TRP A 571 -6.23 -32.72 6.31
CA TRP A 571 -4.94 -32.29 6.79
C TRP A 571 -4.06 -31.59 5.72
N LEU A 572 -4.48 -31.60 4.45
CA LEU A 572 -3.71 -31.04 3.34
C LEU A 572 -4.54 -29.99 2.57
N ALA A 573 -4.01 -28.79 2.44
CA ALA A 573 -4.52 -27.77 1.54
C ALA A 573 -3.40 -27.28 0.61
N VAL A 574 -3.73 -27.06 -0.66
CA VAL A 574 -2.82 -26.52 -1.69
C VAL A 574 -3.52 -25.37 -2.37
N ASN A 575 -2.83 -24.25 -2.51
CA ASN A 575 -3.27 -23.10 -3.30
C ASN A 575 -2.16 -22.72 -4.29
N ALA A 576 -2.54 -22.38 -5.51
CA ALA A 576 -1.60 -21.97 -6.53
C ALA A 576 -2.20 -20.84 -7.37
N ASN A 577 -1.36 -19.94 -7.84
CA ASN A 577 -1.68 -19.00 -8.88
C ASN A 577 -0.50 -18.82 -9.84
N ALA A 578 -0.81 -18.49 -11.08
CA ALA A 578 0.17 -18.14 -12.09
C ALA A 578 -0.40 -17.05 -13.00
N THR A 579 0.45 -16.12 -13.41
CA THR A 579 0.10 -15.11 -14.40
C THR A 579 1.13 -15.14 -15.51
N VAL A 580 0.64 -15.17 -16.74
CA VAL A 580 1.46 -14.99 -17.95
C VAL A 580 0.92 -13.76 -18.67
N SER A 581 1.78 -12.81 -18.98
CA SER A 581 1.37 -11.53 -19.56
C SER A 581 2.36 -11.00 -20.58
N GLU A 582 1.87 -10.12 -21.41
CA GLU A 582 2.65 -9.27 -22.31
C GLU A 582 2.33 -7.80 -22.00
N ASN A 583 3.36 -6.99 -21.79
CA ASN A 583 3.24 -5.61 -21.32
C ASN A 583 4.11 -4.73 -22.22
N LYS A 584 3.50 -3.98 -23.17
CA LYS A 584 4.23 -3.29 -24.24
C LYS A 584 3.86 -1.82 -24.38
N ILE A 585 4.85 -1.02 -24.76
CA ILE A 585 4.68 0.35 -25.28
C ILE A 585 4.82 0.28 -26.81
N LYS A 586 3.94 0.98 -27.52
CA LYS A 586 4.02 1.11 -28.98
C LYS A 586 4.74 2.42 -29.35
N GLY A 587 6.06 2.34 -29.41
CA GLY A 587 6.92 3.50 -29.67
C GLY A 587 7.34 4.21 -28.38
N PHE A 588 8.62 4.10 -28.04
CA PHE A 588 9.25 4.76 -26.90
C PHE A 588 10.41 5.63 -27.36
N THR A 589 10.55 6.82 -26.79
CA THR A 589 11.69 7.70 -27.00
C THR A 589 12.44 7.86 -25.68
N GLU A 590 13.69 7.46 -25.67
CA GLU A 590 14.62 7.70 -24.57
C GLU A 590 15.31 9.05 -24.78
N TYR A 591 15.41 9.85 -23.72
CA TYR A 591 16.13 11.11 -23.68
C TYR A 591 17.38 10.94 -22.83
N ILE A 592 18.56 11.13 -23.44
CA ILE A 592 19.86 10.90 -22.81
C ILE A 592 20.54 12.25 -22.65
N ASP A 593 20.84 12.64 -21.42
CA ASP A 593 21.48 13.91 -21.11
C ASP A 593 22.93 13.88 -21.60
N LYS A 594 23.38 14.95 -22.26
CA LYS A 594 24.78 15.16 -22.64
C LYS A 594 25.41 16.12 -21.64
N SER A 595 26.47 15.67 -20.99
CA SER A 595 27.29 16.48 -20.09
C SER A 595 28.55 16.87 -20.86
N ASP A 596 28.50 18.02 -21.52
CA ASP A 596 29.67 18.70 -22.04
C ASP A 596 29.78 20.07 -21.37
N ASP A 597 30.97 20.67 -21.31
CA ASP A 597 31.30 21.90 -20.59
C ASP A 597 30.57 23.17 -21.10
N THR A 598 29.52 23.02 -21.89
CA THR A 598 28.69 24.13 -22.39
C THR A 598 27.45 24.32 -21.55
N LEU A 599 27.04 25.59 -21.33
CA LEU A 599 25.89 26.03 -20.52
C LEU A 599 24.50 25.54 -21.01
N SER A 600 24.44 24.72 -22.05
CA SER A 600 23.24 24.05 -22.51
C SER A 600 23.39 22.56 -22.26
N TYR A 601 22.38 21.94 -21.65
CA TYR A 601 22.31 20.47 -21.48
C TYR A 601 21.54 19.87 -22.68
N PRO A 602 22.20 19.65 -23.86
CA PRO A 602 21.55 19.05 -25.01
C PRO A 602 21.24 17.60 -24.70
N GLN A 603 20.03 17.16 -25.05
CA GLN A 603 19.66 15.75 -24.95
C GLN A 603 19.83 15.06 -26.30
N GLU A 604 20.35 13.86 -26.29
CA GLU A 604 20.26 12.93 -27.42
C GLU A 604 18.96 12.12 -27.29
N THR A 605 18.25 11.96 -28.39
CA THR A 605 17.02 11.17 -28.43
C THR A 605 17.25 9.86 -29.18
N LYS A 606 16.77 8.77 -28.59
CA LYS A 606 16.78 7.46 -29.21
C LYS A 606 15.38 6.88 -29.25
N SER A 607 14.87 6.63 -30.46
CA SER A 607 13.54 6.07 -30.66
C SER A 607 13.58 4.55 -30.78
N TYR A 608 12.63 3.92 -30.10
CA TYR A 608 12.43 2.47 -30.09
C TYR A 608 11.05 2.15 -30.67
N GLY A 609 10.90 0.98 -31.28
CA GLY A 609 9.60 0.46 -31.74
C GLY A 609 8.74 -0.04 -30.57
N SER A 610 8.37 -1.31 -30.60
CA SER A 610 7.66 -1.92 -29.46
C SER A 610 8.63 -2.36 -28.38
N THR A 611 8.44 -1.87 -27.14
CA THR A 611 9.28 -2.20 -25.99
C THR A 611 8.47 -2.68 -24.80
N ASP A 612 9.10 -3.34 -23.83
CA ASP A 612 8.47 -3.77 -22.60
C ASP A 612 8.27 -2.58 -21.65
N ILE A 613 7.15 -2.58 -20.93
CA ILE A 613 6.91 -1.60 -19.86
C ILE A 613 7.78 -1.98 -18.66
N ALA A 614 8.51 -1.03 -18.12
CA ALA A 614 9.34 -1.21 -16.93
C ALA A 614 8.57 -1.85 -15.76
N PHE A 615 9.26 -2.64 -14.92
CA PHE A 615 8.73 -3.33 -13.74
C PHE A 615 7.49 -4.20 -13.98
N SER A 616 7.34 -4.71 -15.20
CA SER A 616 6.20 -5.52 -15.61
C SER A 616 6.68 -6.92 -16.01
N PRO A 617 6.84 -7.84 -15.05
CA PRO A 617 7.30 -9.20 -15.35
C PRO A 617 6.25 -9.93 -16.19
N ASN A 618 6.70 -10.66 -17.22
CA ASN A 618 5.81 -11.43 -18.08
C ASN A 618 5.28 -12.69 -17.42
N VAL A 619 5.94 -13.17 -16.37
CA VAL A 619 5.50 -14.36 -15.61
C VAL A 619 5.62 -14.08 -14.13
N THR A 620 4.55 -14.36 -13.39
CA THR A 620 4.59 -14.46 -11.93
C THR A 620 3.82 -15.70 -11.48
N GLY A 621 4.21 -16.28 -10.35
CA GLY A 621 3.52 -17.44 -9.82
C GLY A 621 3.67 -17.55 -8.29
N ALA A 622 2.73 -18.22 -7.65
CA ALA A 622 2.84 -18.57 -6.25
C ALA A 622 2.17 -19.90 -5.96
N VAL A 623 2.76 -20.67 -5.05
CA VAL A 623 2.23 -21.94 -4.55
C VAL A 623 2.30 -21.94 -3.03
N GLY A 624 1.21 -22.32 -2.38
CA GLY A 624 1.13 -22.53 -0.93
C GLY A 624 0.65 -23.93 -0.62
N ILE A 625 1.38 -24.65 0.22
CA ILE A 625 1.03 -26.00 0.70
C ILE A 625 0.91 -25.91 2.23
N THR A 626 -0.29 -26.19 2.75
CA THR A 626 -0.54 -26.23 4.20
C THR A 626 -0.79 -27.67 4.63
N ILE A 627 0.00 -28.14 5.58
CA ILE A 627 -0.09 -29.48 6.17
C ILE A 627 -0.48 -29.33 7.65
N SER A 628 -1.65 -29.85 8.03
CA SER A 628 -2.16 -29.84 9.41
C SER A 628 -2.34 -31.26 9.91
N PRO A 629 -1.24 -31.96 10.29
CA PRO A 629 -1.26 -33.39 10.55
C PRO A 629 -2.11 -33.79 11.78
N PHE A 630 -2.22 -32.86 12.75
CA PHE A 630 -2.96 -33.10 14.00
C PHE A 630 -4.07 -32.04 14.12
N ARG A 631 -5.29 -32.46 13.82
CA ARG A 631 -6.44 -31.53 13.80
C ARG A 631 -6.92 -31.12 15.19
N ARG A 632 -6.78 -31.99 16.18
CA ARG A 632 -7.01 -31.72 17.61
C ARG A 632 -6.23 -32.76 18.44
N LEU A 633 -5.20 -32.31 19.07
CA LEU A 633 -4.59 -33.03 20.20
C LEU A 633 -5.38 -32.68 21.48
N SER A 634 -5.02 -33.27 22.62
CA SER A 634 -5.59 -32.89 23.91
C SER A 634 -5.47 -31.36 24.12
N HIS A 635 -6.42 -30.75 24.82
CA HIS A 635 -6.47 -29.32 25.10
C HIS A 635 -6.64 -28.42 23.85
N GLY A 636 -7.23 -28.92 22.76
CA GLY A 636 -7.50 -28.12 21.55
C GLY A 636 -6.23 -27.71 20.78
N GLN A 637 -5.14 -28.39 20.99
CA GLN A 637 -3.86 -28.13 20.28
C GLN A 637 -4.01 -28.32 18.78
N THR A 638 -3.41 -27.41 18.00
CA THR A 638 -3.30 -27.53 16.56
C THR A 638 -1.86 -27.22 16.13
N VAL A 639 -1.40 -27.93 15.13
CA VAL A 639 -0.11 -27.69 14.47
C VAL A 639 -0.36 -27.60 12.98
N SER A 640 0.24 -26.61 12.31
CA SER A 640 0.26 -26.56 10.85
C SER A 640 1.63 -26.12 10.34
N PHE A 641 2.02 -26.69 9.22
CA PHE A 641 3.21 -26.34 8.46
C PHE A 641 2.73 -25.73 7.13
N GLU A 642 3.28 -24.60 6.77
CA GLU A 642 2.97 -23.94 5.51
C GLU A 642 4.26 -23.73 4.73
N ILE A 643 4.29 -24.20 3.49
CA ILE A 643 5.37 -23.99 2.53
C ILE A 643 4.82 -23.07 1.46
N LEU A 644 5.45 -21.94 1.28
CA LEU A 644 5.06 -20.90 0.33
C LEU A 644 6.19 -20.67 -0.65
N ASN A 645 5.90 -20.78 -1.93
CA ASN A 645 6.86 -20.44 -2.99
C ASN A 645 6.31 -19.29 -3.85
N LYS A 646 7.18 -18.36 -4.22
CA LYS A 646 6.86 -17.22 -5.09
C LYS A 646 7.92 -17.12 -6.17
N TYR A 647 7.46 -17.06 -7.43
CA TYR A 647 8.27 -16.79 -8.61
C TYR A 647 7.92 -15.43 -9.21
N VAL A 648 8.94 -14.65 -9.58
CA VAL A 648 8.82 -13.40 -10.33
C VAL A 648 9.82 -13.43 -11.48
N GLY A 649 9.33 -13.26 -12.70
CA GLY A 649 10.13 -13.21 -13.91
C GLY A 649 10.98 -11.93 -14.03
N LYS A 650 11.80 -11.87 -15.06
CA LYS A 650 12.66 -10.70 -15.38
C LYS A 650 11.82 -9.42 -15.46
N GLN A 651 12.37 -8.31 -14.97
CA GLN A 651 11.79 -6.97 -15.01
C GLN A 651 12.83 -6.00 -15.57
N TYR A 652 12.44 -5.12 -16.49
CA TYR A 652 13.31 -4.05 -16.96
C TYR A 652 13.22 -2.85 -16.01
N LEU A 653 14.34 -2.13 -15.83
CA LEU A 653 14.41 -0.93 -14.99
C LEU A 653 13.85 0.31 -15.70
N ASP A 654 13.87 0.30 -17.03
CA ASP A 654 13.31 1.33 -17.90
C ASP A 654 12.49 0.71 -19.05
N ASN A 655 12.03 1.54 -19.98
CA ASN A 655 11.21 1.09 -21.10
C ASN A 655 12.00 0.85 -22.39
N THR A 656 13.31 0.61 -22.33
CA THR A 656 14.13 0.38 -23.52
C THR A 656 14.20 -1.09 -23.92
N SER A 657 13.75 -2.01 -23.08
CA SER A 657 13.93 -3.48 -23.21
C SER A 657 15.40 -3.90 -23.27
N ASN A 658 16.29 -3.14 -22.62
CA ASN A 658 17.72 -3.45 -22.58
C ASN A 658 18.00 -4.46 -21.45
N ASP A 659 18.53 -5.62 -21.80
CA ASP A 659 18.83 -6.69 -20.84
C ASP A 659 19.91 -6.32 -19.81
N ASN A 660 20.75 -5.33 -20.11
CA ASN A 660 21.72 -4.79 -19.16
C ASN A 660 21.08 -3.85 -18.12
N ARG A 661 19.81 -3.45 -18.29
CA ARG A 661 19.03 -2.60 -17.40
C ARG A 661 17.83 -3.39 -16.87
N ALA A 662 18.11 -4.50 -16.18
CA ALA A 662 17.07 -5.42 -15.76
C ALA A 662 17.33 -5.98 -14.36
N ILE A 663 16.26 -6.43 -13.73
CA ILE A 663 16.26 -7.25 -12.52
C ILE A 663 16.11 -8.70 -12.98
N ASP A 664 17.01 -9.56 -12.53
CA ASP A 664 16.98 -10.99 -12.82
C ASP A 664 15.72 -11.65 -12.21
N PRO A 665 15.23 -12.71 -12.86
CA PRO A 665 14.14 -13.50 -12.27
C PRO A 665 14.58 -14.15 -10.96
N TYR A 666 13.62 -14.27 -10.04
CA TYR A 666 13.86 -14.91 -8.75
C TYR A 666 12.69 -15.79 -8.32
N ASP A 667 13.02 -16.82 -7.55
CA ASP A 667 12.07 -17.62 -6.80
C ASP A 667 12.45 -17.66 -5.33
N LEU A 668 11.44 -17.61 -4.47
CA LEU A 668 11.59 -17.57 -3.02
C LEU A 668 10.73 -18.64 -2.40
N THR A 669 11.28 -19.33 -1.41
CA THR A 669 10.52 -20.30 -0.62
C THR A 669 10.56 -19.90 0.84
N ASP A 670 9.37 -19.75 1.43
CA ASP A 670 9.17 -19.49 2.85
C ASP A 670 8.56 -20.73 3.52
N VAL A 671 8.90 -20.95 4.76
CA VAL A 671 8.29 -21.99 5.61
C VAL A 671 7.72 -21.34 6.86
N ARG A 672 6.47 -21.67 7.20
CA ARG A 672 5.82 -21.20 8.42
C ARG A 672 5.35 -22.39 9.24
N ILE A 673 5.55 -22.30 10.55
CA ILE A 673 5.09 -23.30 11.51
C ILE A 673 4.17 -22.59 12.50
N HIS A 674 2.91 -22.99 12.54
CA HIS A 674 1.93 -22.45 13.47
C HIS A 674 1.59 -23.52 14.52
N TYR A 675 1.61 -23.12 15.77
CA TYR A 675 1.16 -23.91 16.90
C TYR A 675 0.14 -23.12 17.70
N SER A 676 -0.99 -23.73 18.07
CA SER A 676 -1.93 -23.11 18.98
C SER A 676 -2.49 -24.10 20.00
N LEU A 677 -2.84 -23.59 21.17
CA LEU A 677 -3.47 -24.34 22.24
C LEU A 677 -4.40 -23.48 23.09
N ASN A 678 -5.39 -24.12 23.70
CA ASN A 678 -6.26 -23.47 24.69
C ASN A 678 -5.65 -23.75 26.09
N LEU A 679 -5.17 -22.69 26.74
CA LEU A 679 -4.49 -22.78 28.03
C LEU A 679 -5.06 -21.75 29.00
N LYS A 680 -5.80 -22.19 30.03
CA LYS A 680 -6.29 -21.25 31.05
C LYS A 680 -5.14 -20.51 31.75
N PRO A 681 -5.21 -19.21 32.02
CA PRO A 681 -6.40 -18.36 31.93
C PRO A 681 -6.73 -17.81 30.52
N PHE A 682 -5.91 -18.12 29.50
CA PHE A 682 -6.10 -17.66 28.14
C PHE A 682 -7.18 -18.46 27.40
N LYS A 683 -7.89 -17.83 26.49
CA LYS A 683 -8.75 -18.50 25.51
C LYS A 683 -7.93 -19.23 24.46
N GLU A 684 -6.82 -18.60 24.01
CA GLU A 684 -5.92 -19.14 23.01
C GLU A 684 -4.50 -18.61 23.25
N VAL A 685 -3.53 -19.48 23.15
CA VAL A 685 -2.10 -19.17 23.06
C VAL A 685 -1.62 -19.73 21.73
N SER A 686 -0.99 -18.91 20.89
CA SER A 686 -0.44 -19.38 19.62
C SER A 686 0.96 -18.84 19.36
N ALA A 687 1.80 -19.67 18.75
CA ALA A 687 3.13 -19.32 18.31
C ALA A 687 3.26 -19.54 16.80
N THR A 688 3.98 -18.64 16.14
CA THR A 688 4.26 -18.71 14.71
C THR A 688 5.76 -18.51 14.49
N LEU A 689 6.41 -19.47 13.85
CA LEU A 689 7.78 -19.35 13.35
C LEU A 689 7.71 -19.19 11.83
N ALA A 690 8.24 -18.10 11.30
CA ALA A 690 8.45 -17.87 9.88
C ALA A 690 9.94 -17.97 9.55
N LEU A 691 10.28 -18.81 8.60
CA LEU A 691 11.60 -18.95 7.98
C LEU A 691 11.46 -18.46 6.54
N ASN A 692 11.93 -17.26 6.27
CA ASN A 692 11.80 -16.61 4.96
C ASN A 692 13.03 -16.91 4.13
N ASN A 693 12.82 -17.05 2.81
CA ASN A 693 13.88 -17.30 1.83
C ASN A 693 14.82 -18.45 2.27
N VAL A 694 14.25 -19.62 2.54
CA VAL A 694 14.98 -20.76 3.14
C VAL A 694 16.15 -21.27 2.30
N PHE A 695 16.17 -20.98 0.99
CA PHE A 695 17.28 -21.32 0.11
C PHE A 695 18.32 -20.20 -0.02
N ASN A 696 18.21 -19.14 0.77
CA ASN A 696 19.14 -18.01 0.82
C ASN A 696 19.40 -17.39 -0.57
N LYS A 697 18.35 -17.24 -1.41
CA LYS A 697 18.48 -16.64 -2.73
C LYS A 697 18.80 -15.15 -2.59
N MET A 698 19.89 -14.71 -3.20
CA MET A 698 20.22 -13.30 -3.32
C MET A 698 19.45 -12.70 -4.50
N TYR A 699 18.63 -11.69 -4.24
CA TYR A 699 17.78 -11.05 -5.26
C TYR A 699 17.56 -9.57 -4.97
N SER A 700 17.10 -8.85 -5.98
CA SER A 700 16.58 -7.49 -5.84
C SER A 700 15.15 -7.46 -6.36
N SER A 701 14.27 -6.72 -5.69
CA SER A 701 12.85 -6.62 -6.08
C SER A 701 12.52 -5.32 -6.79
N ASN A 702 13.43 -4.35 -6.74
CA ASN A 702 13.31 -3.02 -7.32
C ASN A 702 14.68 -2.52 -7.78
N GLY A 703 14.71 -1.42 -8.53
CA GLY A 703 15.93 -0.76 -8.99
C GLY A 703 15.60 0.49 -9.80
N TYR A 704 16.60 1.20 -10.25
CA TYR A 704 16.47 2.28 -11.22
C TYR A 704 17.74 2.33 -12.09
N THR A 705 17.67 3.07 -13.19
CA THR A 705 18.75 3.23 -14.15
C THR A 705 18.71 4.61 -14.77
N PHE A 706 19.85 5.15 -15.07
CA PHE A 706 19.97 6.34 -15.90
C PHE A 706 21.22 6.27 -16.77
N SER A 707 21.15 6.95 -17.91
CA SER A 707 22.25 7.07 -18.85
C SER A 707 22.56 8.52 -19.14
N TYR A 708 23.81 8.80 -19.36
CA TYR A 708 24.31 10.10 -19.81
C TYR A 708 25.48 9.90 -20.78
N ILE A 709 25.71 10.91 -21.61
CA ILE A 709 26.86 10.94 -22.53
C ILE A 709 27.85 11.96 -21.97
N TYR A 710 29.06 11.48 -21.67
CA TYR A 710 30.19 12.32 -21.26
C TYR A 710 31.38 12.03 -22.19
N ASP A 711 32.00 13.05 -22.73
CA ASP A 711 33.11 12.92 -23.70
C ASP A 711 32.77 11.93 -24.83
N ASN A 712 31.59 12.09 -25.45
CA ASN A 712 31.03 11.21 -26.48
C ASN A 712 30.90 9.72 -26.09
N THR A 713 31.03 9.40 -24.81
CA THR A 713 30.89 8.04 -24.30
C THR A 713 29.55 7.89 -23.54
N LEU A 714 28.73 6.94 -24.00
CA LEU A 714 27.50 6.60 -23.31
C LEU A 714 27.83 5.79 -22.05
N THR A 715 27.47 6.36 -20.89
CA THR A 715 27.58 5.68 -19.59
C THR A 715 26.20 5.37 -19.06
N THR A 716 26.00 4.15 -18.57
CA THR A 716 24.75 3.71 -17.91
C THR A 716 25.08 3.28 -16.50
N GLN A 717 24.31 3.76 -15.55
CA GLN A 717 24.40 3.37 -14.14
C GLN A 717 23.11 2.68 -13.71
N ASN A 718 23.24 1.53 -13.07
CA ASN A 718 22.14 0.77 -12.51
C ASN A 718 22.29 0.70 -11.01
N TYR A 719 21.17 0.87 -10.34
CA TYR A 719 21.03 0.76 -8.88
C TYR A 719 19.93 -0.22 -8.56
N TYR A 720 20.12 -0.99 -7.51
CA TYR A 720 19.20 -2.05 -7.12
C TYR A 720 18.80 -1.93 -5.66
N PHE A 721 17.63 -2.48 -5.30
CA PHE A 721 17.18 -2.61 -3.92
C PHE A 721 17.26 -4.07 -3.47
N PRO A 722 18.43 -4.50 -2.96
CA PRO A 722 18.65 -5.88 -2.54
C PRO A 722 17.75 -6.24 -1.38
N GLN A 723 17.23 -7.45 -1.43
CA GLN A 723 16.42 -8.02 -0.38
C GLN A 723 17.23 -9.01 0.45
N ALA A 724 16.83 -9.20 1.70
CA ALA A 724 17.50 -10.10 2.63
C ALA A 724 17.50 -11.53 2.10
N GLY A 725 18.61 -12.23 2.34
CA GLY A 725 18.73 -13.67 2.19
C GLY A 725 17.87 -14.40 3.24
N PHE A 726 18.33 -15.58 3.67
CA PHE A 726 17.64 -16.31 4.75
C PHE A 726 17.47 -15.45 6.00
N ASN A 727 16.23 -15.37 6.48
CA ASN A 727 15.89 -14.66 7.72
C ASN A 727 14.70 -15.33 8.41
N TRP A 728 14.47 -15.00 9.69
CA TRP A 728 13.43 -15.61 10.46
C TRP A 728 12.72 -14.63 11.38
N LEU A 729 11.46 -14.94 11.70
CA LEU A 729 10.63 -14.21 12.68
C LEU A 729 9.90 -15.24 13.55
N LEU A 730 9.84 -15.01 14.85
CA LEU A 730 9.09 -15.81 15.82
C LEU A 730 8.08 -14.93 16.53
N GLY A 731 6.80 -15.30 16.49
CA GLY A 731 5.72 -14.58 17.15
C GLY A 731 4.97 -15.42 18.17
N LEU A 732 4.46 -14.74 19.20
CA LEU A 732 3.59 -15.28 20.25
C LEU A 732 2.33 -14.42 20.31
N ASN A 733 1.15 -15.04 20.24
CA ASN A 733 -0.13 -14.37 20.41
C ASN A 733 -0.87 -14.97 21.62
N LEU A 734 -1.44 -14.07 22.43
CA LEU A 734 -2.19 -14.41 23.63
C LEU A 734 -3.58 -13.78 23.54
N LYS A 735 -4.64 -14.54 23.79
CA LYS A 735 -6.03 -14.05 23.84
C LYS A 735 -6.65 -14.39 25.18
N TRP A 736 -7.23 -13.39 25.85
CA TRP A 736 -7.94 -13.50 27.11
C TRP A 736 -9.44 -13.50 26.98
#